data_777d198115110d2197f5af49f44602ad
#
_entry.id   777d198115110d2197f5af49f44602ad
#
_cell.length_a   1.000
_cell.length_b   1.000
_cell.length_c   1.000
_cell.angle_alpha   90.00
_cell.angle_beta   90.00
_cell.angle_gamma   90.00
#
_symmetry.space_group_name_H-M   'P 1'
#
loop_
_entity.id
_entity.type
_entity.pdbx_description
1 polymer ?
#
loop_
_entity_poly.entity_id
_entity_poly.type
_entity_poly.pdbx_seq_one_letter_code
_entity_poly.pdbx_strand_id
1 'polypeptide(L)'
;MTRKRIHPTTDILADALHRLGIAAAAIDREALRVRMGLPEQDGFVEDSAVAAALRDGTARQAFSQTGVAALRLALPALRAEPGRDGALAWRLRVGLPLLDDGRLDLRLDAPPGEAAAEILEEMALGNDPAWRLDDLRRALAETSAASARTLHRTVARLRDQIRDDLHEIGADAPTYIAHLDRSLRARVFTPAPNLAHAILDTLKTVRTRAKVVAREESGRRRLRDRVGFGSYIDKFVPARRLNRRIVFHMGPTNSGKTYAALEVLAKAPTGTYLAPLRLLALENYEALLERGLRAGMVTGEEILGEPDPSHTARTIETADLRRPVEVAVIDEIQMLSDPDRGWAWTNALFGIPAKTVIVCGSDDALSHVRRAAEAAGESLDVVTFVRKTPLVALDEPVPLESVQPGDAVVAFSRRAVHENREALVAAGRSVATIYGALSPEVRRAEAARFRDAEAEVLVTTDAIGMGLNLGPLKRVIFSAVTKWDGTATRPLTNPEIRQIAGRAGRFGYQDEGHVSATDDVSLGPIRDALAGAPTAPAADTRFYVRPDLIAIEAAAAELGTDSLAEVLTHFSRATFYEGSPFQPSAMEEALEAARAVDTAHLPIREAFAFAVCPIDRRDPASTAVLDRWVQARAAGAAVPALRANVGGELEYLERTVKLAAAYLWLARRFPDTFDEAEATKLLRGRANAAIEQALRETASRTVAARARPRVPA
;
A
#
# COMPACT_ATOMS: atom_id res chain seq x y z
N MET A 1 7.71 44.39 -4.45
CA MET A 1 9.17 44.63 -4.35
C MET A 1 9.70 43.79 -3.21
N THR A 2 10.17 42.58 -3.51
CA THR A 2 10.83 41.68 -2.56
C THR A 2 12.19 42.26 -2.21
N ARG A 3 12.42 42.61 -0.95
CA ARG A 3 13.74 43.04 -0.47
C ARG A 3 14.70 41.86 -0.69
N LYS A 4 15.68 42.03 -1.62
CA LYS A 4 16.82 41.15 -1.76
C LYS A 4 17.50 41.06 -0.39
N ARG A 5 17.59 39.86 0.20
CA ARG A 5 18.39 39.64 1.41
C ARG A 5 19.86 39.83 1.03
N ILE A 6 20.51 40.82 1.62
CA ILE A 6 21.94 41.08 1.48
C ILE A 6 22.65 40.08 2.42
N HIS A 7 23.54 39.26 1.89
CA HIS A 7 24.29 38.28 2.69
C HIS A 7 25.72 38.75 2.90
N PRO A 8 26.27 38.70 4.15
CA PRO A 8 27.69 38.92 4.38
C PRO A 8 28.55 37.97 3.54
N THR A 9 29.59 38.47 2.88
CA THR A 9 30.50 37.64 2.07
C THR A 9 31.21 36.56 2.89
N THR A 10 31.41 36.80 4.19
CA THR A 10 31.95 35.80 5.14
C THR A 10 31.03 34.59 5.32
N ASP A 11 29.70 34.73 5.13
CA ASP A 11 28.78 33.61 5.17
C ASP A 11 28.80 32.83 3.85
N ILE A 12 28.93 33.53 2.74
CA ILE A 12 29.10 32.91 1.40
C ILE A 12 30.43 32.12 1.34
N LEU A 13 31.50 32.67 1.97
CA LEU A 13 32.76 31.97 2.15
C LEU A 13 32.61 30.73 3.08
N ALA A 14 31.78 30.80 4.10
CA ALA A 14 31.52 29.66 4.99
C ALA A 14 30.86 28.52 4.22
N ASP A 15 29.90 28.83 3.35
CA ASP A 15 29.23 27.82 2.49
C ASP A 15 30.19 27.22 1.45
N ALA A 16 31.06 28.04 0.85
CA ALA A 16 32.11 27.56 -0.06
C ALA A 16 33.11 26.64 0.64
N LEU A 17 33.55 26.98 1.84
CA LEU A 17 34.43 26.16 2.68
C LEU A 17 33.75 24.82 3.05
N HIS A 18 32.48 24.86 3.39
CA HIS A 18 31.69 23.65 3.70
C HIS A 18 31.60 22.72 2.49
N ARG A 19 31.36 23.25 1.27
CA ARG A 19 31.37 22.45 0.03
C ARG A 19 32.72 21.82 -0.25
N LEU A 20 33.80 22.53 0.11
CA LEU A 20 35.16 22.02 0.02
C LEU A 20 35.55 21.04 1.16
N GLY A 21 34.62 20.74 2.07
CA GLY A 21 34.84 19.83 3.20
C GLY A 21 35.71 20.42 4.33
N ILE A 22 35.77 21.74 4.40
CA ILE A 22 36.61 22.49 5.38
C ILE A 22 35.68 23.09 6.43
N ALA A 23 36.04 22.88 7.73
CA ALA A 23 35.30 23.50 8.83
C ALA A 23 35.44 25.02 8.79
N ALA A 24 34.39 25.76 8.56
CA ALA A 24 34.41 27.22 8.44
C ALA A 24 34.90 27.92 9.75
N ALA A 25 34.75 27.26 10.90
CA ALA A 25 35.28 27.73 12.20
C ALA A 25 36.81 27.64 12.30
N ALA A 26 37.46 26.88 11.43
CA ALA A 26 38.94 26.72 11.43
C ALA A 26 39.65 27.81 10.60
N ILE A 27 38.93 28.72 9.98
CA ILE A 27 39.49 29.74 9.08
C ILE A 27 38.99 31.12 9.48
N ASP A 28 39.91 32.09 9.58
CA ASP A 28 39.52 33.49 9.67
C ASP A 28 38.95 33.97 8.33
N ARG A 29 37.63 33.91 8.21
CA ARG A 29 36.89 34.20 7.01
C ARG A 29 36.98 35.67 6.59
N GLU A 30 37.17 36.57 7.55
CA GLU A 30 37.34 37.99 7.27
C GLU A 30 38.73 38.25 6.67
N ALA A 31 39.77 37.67 7.22
CA ALA A 31 41.11 37.74 6.66
C ALA A 31 41.16 37.11 5.25
N LEU A 32 40.46 36.00 5.02
CA LEU A 32 40.33 35.35 3.71
C LEU A 32 39.58 36.24 2.71
N ARG A 33 38.48 36.90 3.12
CA ARG A 33 37.71 37.84 2.35
C ARG A 33 38.55 39.00 1.83
N VAL A 34 39.23 39.67 2.77
CA VAL A 34 40.11 40.82 2.46
C VAL A 34 41.19 40.45 1.47
N ARG A 35 41.80 39.29 1.63
CA ARG A 35 42.87 38.81 0.75
C ARG A 35 42.42 38.41 -0.64
N MET A 36 41.21 37.84 -0.77
CA MET A 36 40.61 37.56 -2.06
C MET A 36 40.10 38.82 -2.76
N GLY A 37 40.19 40.00 -2.10
CA GLY A 37 39.68 41.24 -2.66
C GLY A 37 38.14 41.28 -2.81
N LEU A 38 37.44 40.50 -1.94
CA LEU A 38 35.98 40.40 -2.05
C LEU A 38 35.28 41.53 -1.25
N PRO A 39 34.14 42.02 -1.73
CA PRO A 39 33.35 43.04 -1.02
C PRO A 39 32.80 42.46 0.31
N GLU A 40 32.37 43.36 1.22
CA GLU A 40 31.80 42.93 2.52
C GLU A 40 30.47 42.22 2.40
N GLN A 41 29.72 42.51 1.34
CA GLN A 41 28.36 41.97 1.10
C GLN A 41 28.21 41.49 -0.33
N ASP A 42 27.45 40.37 -0.50
CA ASP A 42 27.10 39.78 -1.78
C ASP A 42 28.28 39.50 -2.74
N GLY A 43 29.48 39.23 -2.18
CA GLY A 43 30.64 38.85 -2.98
C GLY A 43 30.44 37.51 -3.69
N PHE A 44 30.69 37.47 -4.99
CA PHE A 44 30.68 36.22 -5.74
C PHE A 44 31.93 35.39 -5.38
N VAL A 45 31.72 34.14 -4.95
CA VAL A 45 32.79 33.26 -4.47
C VAL A 45 32.72 31.92 -5.22
N GLU A 46 33.76 31.65 -6.01
CA GLU A 46 33.92 30.34 -6.65
C GLU A 46 34.76 29.41 -5.75
N ASP A 47 34.33 28.16 -5.62
CA ASP A 47 35.03 27.15 -4.82
C ASP A 47 36.48 26.92 -5.30
N SER A 48 36.72 27.02 -6.61
CA SER A 48 38.03 26.96 -7.25
C SER A 48 38.94 28.10 -6.82
N ALA A 49 38.43 29.32 -6.68
CA ALA A 49 39.17 30.50 -6.25
C ALA A 49 39.53 30.44 -4.76
N VAL A 50 38.60 29.95 -3.92
CA VAL A 50 38.86 29.67 -2.49
C VAL A 50 39.93 28.59 -2.37
N ALA A 51 39.83 27.50 -3.11
CA ALA A 51 40.83 26.45 -3.12
C ALA A 51 42.20 26.94 -3.58
N ALA A 52 42.27 27.85 -4.56
CA ALA A 52 43.49 28.47 -5.04
C ALA A 52 44.11 29.42 -3.97
N ALA A 53 43.31 30.29 -3.38
CA ALA A 53 43.72 31.22 -2.32
C ALA A 53 44.28 30.50 -1.08
N LEU A 54 43.74 29.32 -0.77
CA LEU A 54 44.23 28.49 0.32
C LEU A 54 45.51 27.69 -0.05
N ARG A 55 45.77 27.46 -1.33
CA ARG A 55 47.00 26.79 -1.83
C ARG A 55 48.18 27.74 -2.03
N ASP A 56 47.90 28.97 -2.36
CA ASP A 56 48.87 29.95 -2.78
C ASP A 56 49.45 30.68 -1.53
N GLY A 57 50.34 30.11 -0.79
CA GLY A 57 51.06 30.56 0.43
C GLY A 57 50.93 32.04 0.89
N THR A 58 50.17 32.87 0.16
CA THR A 58 49.86 34.29 0.50
C THR A 58 48.94 34.42 1.73
N ALA A 59 48.42 33.33 2.27
CA ALA A 59 47.58 33.27 3.46
C ALA A 59 48.37 33.15 4.80
N ARG A 60 49.62 33.57 4.84
CA ARG A 60 50.59 33.27 5.92
C ARG A 60 50.30 33.78 7.32
N GLN A 61 49.43 34.75 7.53
CA GLN A 61 49.17 35.28 8.88
C GLN A 61 48.00 34.64 9.65
N ALA A 62 47.21 33.80 8.97
CA ALA A 62 46.12 33.01 9.60
C ALA A 62 46.54 31.53 9.79
N PHE A 63 47.79 31.18 9.68
CA PHE A 63 48.27 29.86 9.26
C PHE A 63 48.39 28.80 10.33
N SER A 64 48.21 29.03 11.57
CA SER A 64 48.06 27.90 12.51
C SER A 64 46.83 27.07 12.28
N GLN A 65 45.78 27.63 11.66
CA GLN A 65 44.53 26.91 11.31
C GLN A 65 44.34 26.73 9.81
N THR A 66 44.95 27.52 8.97
CA THR A 66 44.74 27.53 7.50
C THR A 66 45.62 26.53 6.78
N GLY A 67 46.79 26.17 7.31
CA GLY A 67 47.65 25.13 6.76
C GLY A 67 46.99 23.76 6.68
N VAL A 68 46.19 23.44 7.67
CA VAL A 68 45.40 22.20 7.71
C VAL A 68 44.35 22.16 6.57
N ALA A 69 43.77 23.29 6.27
CA ALA A 69 42.74 23.38 5.22
C ALA A 69 43.35 23.28 3.81
N ALA A 70 44.52 23.95 3.60
CA ALA A 70 45.25 23.86 2.35
C ALA A 70 45.80 22.45 2.10
N LEU A 71 46.26 21.76 3.14
CA LEU A 71 46.69 20.37 3.04
C LEU A 71 45.55 19.41 2.73
N ARG A 72 44.36 19.60 3.29
CA ARG A 72 43.18 18.81 2.97
C ARG A 72 42.76 18.95 1.49
N LEU A 73 42.88 20.15 0.92
CA LEU A 73 42.56 20.39 -0.50
C LEU A 73 43.62 19.78 -1.43
N ALA A 74 44.90 19.87 -1.05
CA ALA A 74 45.99 19.30 -1.86
C ALA A 74 46.07 17.76 -1.75
N LEU A 75 45.61 17.20 -0.63
CA LEU A 75 45.71 15.79 -0.29
C LEU A 75 44.39 15.26 0.29
N PRO A 76 43.40 14.95 -0.55
CA PRO A 76 42.06 14.52 -0.11
C PRO A 76 42.04 13.24 0.75
N ALA A 77 43.10 12.46 0.68
CA ALA A 77 43.27 11.25 1.49
C ALA A 77 43.74 11.57 2.95
N LEU A 78 44.21 12.80 3.19
CA LEU A 78 44.71 13.22 4.50
C LEU A 78 43.59 13.91 5.31
N ARG A 79 43.42 13.52 6.58
CA ARG A 79 42.51 14.16 7.54
C ARG A 79 43.25 14.63 8.77
N ALA A 80 42.82 15.76 9.31
CA ALA A 80 43.26 16.25 10.59
C ALA A 80 42.09 16.20 11.59
N GLU A 81 42.34 15.65 12.76
CA GLU A 81 41.39 15.60 13.89
C GLU A 81 42.02 16.24 15.12
N PRO A 82 41.25 16.92 15.98
CA PRO A 82 41.78 17.42 17.26
C PRO A 82 42.16 16.21 18.12
N GLY A 83 43.45 16.13 18.49
CA GLY A 83 43.97 15.16 19.44
C GLY A 83 43.58 15.49 20.88
N ARG A 84 43.77 14.55 21.82
CA ARG A 84 43.40 14.71 23.25
C ARG A 84 44.17 15.85 23.96
N ASP A 85 45.34 16.23 23.43
CA ASP A 85 46.22 17.24 24.01
C ASP A 85 46.17 18.57 23.24
N GLY A 86 45.17 18.80 22.39
CA GLY A 86 45.06 19.99 21.56
C GLY A 86 46.00 20.00 20.33
N ALA A 87 46.82 18.96 20.17
CA ALA A 87 47.62 18.74 18.97
C ALA A 87 46.77 18.18 17.85
N LEU A 88 47.15 18.48 16.58
CA LEU A 88 46.44 17.93 15.41
C LEU A 88 46.93 16.49 15.14
N ALA A 89 45.99 15.54 15.20
CA ALA A 89 46.24 14.16 14.80
C ALA A 89 45.95 14.00 13.33
N TRP A 90 46.96 13.63 12.53
CA TRP A 90 46.84 13.41 11.11
C TRP A 90 46.47 11.95 10.79
N ARG A 91 45.54 11.73 9.89
CA ARG A 91 45.11 10.39 9.48
C ARG A 91 45.01 10.27 7.97
N LEU A 92 45.45 9.14 7.43
CA LEU A 92 45.49 8.85 6.02
C LEU A 92 44.39 7.87 5.64
N ARG A 93 43.61 8.20 4.62
CA ARG A 93 42.58 7.29 4.06
C ARG A 93 43.19 6.47 2.94
N VAL A 94 43.08 5.15 3.05
CA VAL A 94 43.57 4.20 2.04
C VAL A 94 42.39 3.45 1.41
N GLY A 95 42.35 3.38 0.08
CA GLY A 95 41.40 2.56 -0.67
C GLY A 95 42.01 1.19 -1.01
N LEU A 96 41.30 0.10 -0.76
CA LEU A 96 41.75 -1.25 -1.06
C LEU A 96 40.75 -1.95 -1.99
N PRO A 97 41.20 -2.61 -3.10
CA PRO A 97 40.31 -3.45 -3.89
C PRO A 97 40.07 -4.76 -3.16
N LEU A 98 38.78 -5.08 -2.91
CA LEU A 98 38.38 -6.29 -2.19
C LEU A 98 38.00 -7.44 -3.12
N LEU A 99 37.42 -7.16 -4.29
CA LEU A 99 36.95 -8.13 -5.28
C LEU A 99 37.30 -7.67 -6.69
N ASP A 100 37.36 -8.61 -7.66
CA ASP A 100 37.81 -8.33 -9.03
C ASP A 100 36.96 -7.27 -9.75
N ASP A 101 35.69 -7.10 -9.37
CA ASP A 101 34.73 -6.25 -10.06
C ASP A 101 34.41 -4.93 -9.32
N GLY A 102 35.03 -4.65 -8.16
CA GLY A 102 34.74 -3.46 -7.37
C GLY A 102 35.89 -2.95 -6.52
N ARG A 103 36.09 -1.63 -6.51
CA ARG A 103 36.90 -0.96 -5.52
C ARG A 103 36.11 -0.83 -4.23
N LEU A 104 36.51 -1.56 -3.20
CA LEU A 104 36.05 -1.33 -1.85
C LEU A 104 36.92 -0.24 -1.23
N ASP A 105 36.36 0.95 -1.02
CA ASP A 105 37.04 2.02 -0.27
C ASP A 105 36.97 1.72 1.21
N LEU A 106 37.92 0.90 1.70
CA LEU A 106 38.13 0.75 3.14
C LEU A 106 38.67 2.07 3.68
N ARG A 107 37.97 2.66 4.65
CA ARG A 107 38.44 3.83 5.37
C ARG A 107 39.42 3.38 6.44
N LEU A 108 40.71 3.42 6.10
CA LEU A 108 41.79 3.17 7.02
C LEU A 108 42.35 4.52 7.50
N ASP A 109 42.16 4.87 8.77
CA ASP A 109 42.78 6.03 9.38
C ASP A 109 44.15 5.59 9.94
N ALA A 110 45.18 5.67 9.11
CA ALA A 110 46.58 5.39 9.50
C ALA A 110 47.31 6.68 9.93
N PRO A 111 48.25 6.63 10.88
CA PRO A 111 49.17 7.73 11.05
C PRO A 111 49.99 7.93 9.78
N PRO A 112 50.40 9.14 9.46
CA PRO A 112 51.04 9.49 8.20
C PRO A 112 52.46 8.88 8.00
N GLY A 113 53.00 8.18 8.96
CA GLY A 113 54.39 7.72 8.99
C GLY A 113 55.35 8.80 9.49
N GLU A 114 56.53 8.40 10.03
CA GLU A 114 57.50 9.33 10.64
C GLU A 114 57.93 10.45 9.69
N ALA A 115 58.34 10.12 8.46
CA ALA A 115 58.78 11.09 7.45
C ALA A 115 57.69 12.09 7.06
N ALA A 116 56.41 11.65 6.97
CA ALA A 116 55.28 12.53 6.66
C ALA A 116 54.87 13.35 7.90
N ALA A 117 55.01 12.81 9.13
CA ALA A 117 54.71 13.49 10.36
C ALA A 117 55.67 14.67 10.58
N GLU A 118 56.98 14.49 10.38
CA GLU A 118 57.97 15.56 10.44
C GLU A 118 57.64 16.71 9.47
N ILE A 119 57.32 16.39 8.22
CA ILE A 119 56.95 17.40 7.24
C ILE A 119 55.66 18.11 7.62
N LEU A 120 54.68 17.41 8.20
CA LEU A 120 53.43 17.98 8.68
C LEU A 120 53.61 18.88 9.90
N GLU A 121 54.52 18.53 10.81
CA GLU A 121 54.89 19.38 11.96
C GLU A 121 55.58 20.67 11.51
N GLU A 122 56.56 20.57 10.60
CA GLU A 122 57.20 21.77 10.02
C GLU A 122 56.20 22.68 9.30
N MET A 123 55.24 22.11 8.59
CA MET A 123 54.18 22.85 7.93
C MET A 123 53.22 23.49 8.95
N ALA A 124 52.95 22.88 10.09
CA ALA A 124 52.14 23.42 11.16
C ALA A 124 52.83 24.58 11.89
N LEU A 125 54.17 24.61 11.93
CA LEU A 125 54.98 25.68 12.55
C LEU A 125 55.14 26.92 11.66
N GLY A 126 54.54 26.93 10.43
CA GLY A 126 54.48 28.14 9.60
C GLY A 126 55.67 28.37 8.67
N ASN A 127 56.56 27.41 8.52
CA ASN A 127 57.61 27.44 7.50
C ASN A 127 57.06 27.13 6.13
N ASP A 128 57.59 27.76 5.04
CA ASP A 128 57.01 27.69 3.70
C ASP A 128 57.06 26.25 3.16
N PRO A 129 55.88 25.60 2.99
CA PRO A 129 55.81 24.17 2.69
C PRO A 129 55.72 23.87 1.20
N ALA A 130 55.66 24.88 0.34
CA ALA A 130 55.39 24.66 -1.08
C ALA A 130 56.42 23.74 -1.77
N TRP A 131 57.70 23.83 -1.37
CA TRP A 131 58.78 22.98 -1.92
C TRP A 131 58.79 21.56 -1.33
N ARG A 132 58.15 21.30 -0.21
CA ARG A 132 58.08 19.98 0.45
C ARG A 132 56.75 19.25 0.18
N LEU A 133 55.81 19.86 -0.56
CA LEU A 133 54.53 19.24 -0.84
C LEU A 133 54.65 17.93 -1.63
N ASP A 134 55.62 17.85 -2.55
CA ASP A 134 55.88 16.66 -3.31
C ASP A 134 56.62 15.59 -2.47
N ASP A 135 57.45 15.97 -1.51
CA ASP A 135 58.06 15.07 -0.54
C ASP A 135 56.99 14.48 0.39
N LEU A 136 56.04 15.31 0.85
CA LEU A 136 54.89 14.87 1.64
C LEU A 136 53.98 13.91 0.86
N ARG A 137 53.70 14.23 -0.39
CA ARG A 137 52.96 13.32 -1.30
C ARG A 137 53.63 11.98 -1.44
N ARG A 138 54.95 11.97 -1.61
CA ARG A 138 55.78 10.78 -1.74
C ARG A 138 55.78 9.95 -0.44
N ALA A 139 56.01 10.56 0.69
CA ALA A 139 56.00 9.91 1.99
C ALA A 139 54.60 9.33 2.33
N LEU A 140 53.52 10.06 2.04
CA LEU A 140 52.13 9.58 2.22
C LEU A 140 51.82 8.43 1.25
N ALA A 141 52.29 8.49 0.03
CA ALA A 141 52.12 7.40 -0.94
C ALA A 141 52.87 6.13 -0.52
N GLU A 142 54.07 6.25 0.03
CA GLU A 142 54.85 5.13 0.57
C GLU A 142 54.16 4.49 1.78
N THR A 143 53.66 5.30 2.72
CA THR A 143 52.89 4.83 3.85
C THR A 143 51.58 4.15 3.45
N SER A 144 50.89 4.74 2.47
CA SER A 144 49.71 4.16 1.89
C SER A 144 49.99 2.80 1.19
N ALA A 145 51.06 2.71 0.42
CA ALA A 145 51.43 1.49 -0.25
C ALA A 145 51.91 0.39 0.73
N ALA A 146 52.60 0.77 1.83
CA ALA A 146 53.01 -0.17 2.87
C ALA A 146 51.79 -0.74 3.61
N SER A 147 50.86 0.13 3.99
CA SER A 147 49.59 -0.26 4.63
C SER A 147 48.74 -1.15 3.70
N ALA A 148 48.67 -0.80 2.43
CA ALA A 148 47.95 -1.59 1.42
C ALA A 148 48.57 -2.99 1.23
N ARG A 149 49.91 -3.11 1.17
CA ARG A 149 50.58 -4.42 1.02
C ARG A 149 50.31 -5.34 2.21
N THR A 150 50.30 -4.82 3.42
CA THR A 150 50.02 -5.61 4.64
C THR A 150 48.57 -6.13 4.66
N LEU A 151 47.65 -5.32 4.22
CA LEU A 151 46.20 -5.65 4.17
C LEU A 151 45.87 -6.54 2.97
N HIS A 152 46.52 -6.37 1.84
CA HIS A 152 46.22 -7.08 0.61
C HIS A 152 46.30 -8.61 0.76
N ARG A 153 47.28 -9.14 1.47
CA ARG A 153 47.40 -10.58 1.75
C ARG A 153 46.24 -11.14 2.57
N THR A 154 45.79 -10.36 3.57
CA THR A 154 44.70 -10.76 4.44
C THR A 154 43.38 -10.70 3.71
N VAL A 155 43.17 -9.66 2.90
CA VAL A 155 41.97 -9.45 2.09
C VAL A 155 41.86 -10.49 0.96
N ALA A 156 42.97 -10.83 0.30
CA ALA A 156 42.95 -11.84 -0.74
C ALA A 156 42.53 -13.22 -0.25
N ARG A 157 43.05 -13.65 0.93
CA ARG A 157 42.64 -14.92 1.56
C ARG A 157 41.18 -14.98 1.92
N LEU A 158 40.63 -13.86 2.41
CA LEU A 158 39.20 -13.76 2.75
C LEU A 158 38.30 -13.70 1.53
N ARG A 159 38.76 -13.08 0.46
CA ARG A 159 38.08 -13.05 -0.82
C ARG A 159 37.84 -14.47 -1.38
N ASP A 160 38.85 -15.32 -1.34
CA ASP A 160 38.71 -16.70 -1.79
C ASP A 160 37.72 -17.47 -0.91
N GLN A 161 37.79 -17.33 0.42
CA GLN A 161 36.84 -17.94 1.34
C GLN A 161 35.40 -17.43 1.13
N ILE A 162 35.20 -16.15 0.81
CA ILE A 162 33.87 -15.59 0.49
C ILE A 162 33.34 -16.18 -0.82
N ARG A 163 34.21 -16.33 -1.83
CA ARG A 163 33.82 -16.93 -3.11
C ARG A 163 33.39 -18.40 -2.95
N ASP A 164 34.14 -19.18 -2.14
CA ASP A 164 33.80 -20.57 -1.84
C ASP A 164 32.48 -20.66 -1.09
N ASP A 165 32.27 -19.82 -0.07
CA ASP A 165 31.01 -19.74 0.69
C ASP A 165 29.82 -19.38 -0.20
N LEU A 166 29.99 -18.46 -1.16
CA LEU A 166 28.93 -18.06 -2.12
C LEU A 166 28.56 -19.21 -3.06
N HIS A 167 29.58 -19.94 -3.53
CA HIS A 167 29.38 -21.10 -4.39
C HIS A 167 28.64 -22.23 -3.66
N GLU A 168 29.02 -22.49 -2.39
CA GLU A 168 28.42 -23.54 -1.55
C GLU A 168 26.93 -23.29 -1.25
N ILE A 169 26.50 -22.03 -1.13
CA ILE A 169 25.12 -21.64 -0.84
C ILE A 169 24.31 -21.25 -2.09
N GLY A 170 24.91 -21.27 -3.27
CA GLY A 170 24.23 -20.91 -4.52
C GLY A 170 23.68 -19.47 -4.51
N ALA A 171 24.34 -18.55 -3.80
CA ALA A 171 23.88 -17.19 -3.61
C ALA A 171 24.22 -16.30 -4.81
N ASP A 172 23.39 -15.29 -5.05
CA ASP A 172 23.65 -14.27 -6.07
C ASP A 172 24.81 -13.36 -5.65
N ALA A 173 25.95 -13.53 -6.34
CA ALA A 173 27.18 -12.82 -6.03
C ALA A 173 27.04 -11.28 -6.05
N PRO A 174 26.36 -10.64 -7.02
CA PRO A 174 26.16 -9.18 -7.02
C PRO A 174 25.45 -8.64 -5.77
N THR A 175 24.37 -9.25 -5.36
CA THR A 175 23.61 -8.82 -4.16
C THR A 175 24.44 -8.97 -2.89
N TYR A 176 25.21 -10.05 -2.80
CA TYR A 176 26.11 -10.30 -1.68
C TYR A 176 27.24 -9.26 -1.61
N ILE A 177 27.87 -8.97 -2.75
CA ILE A 177 28.94 -7.98 -2.90
C ILE A 177 28.42 -6.59 -2.52
N ALA A 178 27.21 -6.20 -2.96
CA ALA A 178 26.61 -4.91 -2.62
C ALA A 178 26.32 -4.78 -1.12
N HIS A 179 25.95 -5.88 -0.44
CA HIS A 179 25.74 -5.88 1.00
C HIS A 179 27.06 -5.79 1.78
N LEU A 180 28.09 -6.52 1.34
CA LEU A 180 29.43 -6.47 1.89
C LEU A 180 30.02 -5.07 1.77
N ASP A 181 29.91 -4.47 0.58
CA ASP A 181 30.38 -3.13 0.27
C ASP A 181 29.75 -2.08 1.18
N ARG A 182 28.41 -2.09 1.33
CA ARG A 182 27.69 -1.19 2.26
C ARG A 182 28.15 -1.33 3.70
N SER A 183 28.37 -2.58 4.17
CA SER A 183 28.75 -2.86 5.56
C SER A 183 30.19 -2.42 5.86
N LEU A 184 31.09 -2.52 4.90
CA LEU A 184 32.49 -2.13 5.04
C LEU A 184 32.71 -0.62 4.85
N ARG A 185 31.97 0.02 3.93
CA ARG A 185 31.99 1.48 3.74
C ARG A 185 31.49 2.26 4.97
N ALA A 186 30.61 1.65 5.76
CA ALA A 186 30.08 2.28 6.98
C ALA A 186 31.08 2.30 8.13
N ARG A 187 32.22 1.59 8.07
CA ARG A 187 33.21 1.48 9.14
C ARG A 187 34.52 2.21 8.83
N VAL A 188 35.09 2.81 9.86
CA VAL A 188 36.42 3.40 9.83
C VAL A 188 37.38 2.48 10.60
N PHE A 189 38.47 2.09 9.96
CA PHE A 189 39.47 1.23 10.56
C PHE A 189 40.68 2.08 11.01
N THR A 190 41.19 1.85 12.22
CA THR A 190 42.40 2.50 12.73
C THR A 190 43.57 1.51 12.71
N PRO A 191 44.77 1.91 12.32
CA PRO A 191 45.96 1.06 12.40
C PRO A 191 46.38 0.88 13.85
N ALA A 192 45.86 -0.15 14.50
CA ALA A 192 46.38 -0.66 15.75
C ALA A 192 47.31 -1.82 15.47
N PRO A 193 48.19 -2.25 16.41
CA PRO A 193 48.99 -3.48 16.23
C PRO A 193 48.15 -4.70 15.81
N ASN A 194 46.81 -4.66 15.97
CA ASN A 194 45.87 -5.70 15.66
C ASN A 194 44.93 -5.33 14.49
N LEU A 195 45.30 -4.42 13.58
CA LEU A 195 44.44 -4.02 12.44
C LEU A 195 43.99 -5.22 11.58
N ALA A 196 44.90 -6.16 11.31
CA ALA A 196 44.58 -7.38 10.62
C ALA A 196 43.51 -8.21 11.36
N HIS A 197 43.57 -8.24 12.70
CA HIS A 197 42.56 -8.91 13.52
C HIS A 197 41.22 -8.19 13.50
N ALA A 198 41.21 -6.87 13.60
CA ALA A 198 39.97 -6.07 13.56
C ALA A 198 39.26 -6.16 12.19
N ILE A 199 40.02 -6.21 11.10
CA ILE A 199 39.50 -6.43 9.75
C ILE A 199 38.96 -7.86 9.63
N LEU A 200 39.72 -8.86 10.08
CA LEU A 200 39.30 -10.27 10.10
C LEU A 200 38.01 -10.46 10.90
N ASP A 201 37.90 -9.85 12.06
CA ASP A 201 36.74 -9.96 12.91
C ASP A 201 35.50 -9.28 12.32
N THR A 202 35.74 -8.12 11.69
CA THR A 202 34.69 -7.43 10.92
C THR A 202 34.21 -8.26 9.75
N LEU A 203 35.14 -8.85 9.00
CA LEU A 203 34.81 -9.70 7.86
C LEU A 203 34.15 -11.03 8.28
N LYS A 204 34.53 -11.60 9.42
CA LYS A 204 33.83 -12.75 10.03
C LYS A 204 32.38 -12.40 10.38
N THR A 205 32.18 -11.23 11.00
CA THR A 205 30.83 -10.74 11.34
C THR A 205 29.99 -10.52 10.09
N VAL A 206 30.56 -9.86 9.08
CA VAL A 206 29.92 -9.63 7.79
C VAL A 206 29.64 -10.97 7.07
N ARG A 207 30.58 -11.92 7.07
CA ARG A 207 30.42 -13.27 6.53
C ARG A 207 29.26 -14.02 7.20
N THR A 208 29.19 -14.00 8.53
CA THR A 208 28.11 -14.67 9.28
C THR A 208 26.75 -14.06 8.92
N ARG A 209 26.66 -12.74 8.88
CA ARG A 209 25.44 -12.03 8.52
C ARG A 209 25.03 -12.27 7.06
N ALA A 210 26.00 -12.36 6.18
CA ALA A 210 25.77 -12.66 4.77
C ALA A 210 25.37 -14.11 4.52
N LYS A 211 25.88 -15.07 5.29
CA LYS A 211 25.37 -16.47 5.28
C LYS A 211 23.91 -16.54 5.69
N VAL A 212 23.50 -15.76 6.68
CA VAL A 212 22.08 -15.67 7.07
C VAL A 212 21.25 -15.11 5.92
N VAL A 213 21.68 -13.97 5.32
CA VAL A 213 20.98 -13.37 4.19
C VAL A 213 20.92 -14.32 2.98
N ALA A 214 22.01 -14.99 2.66
CA ALA A 214 22.07 -15.92 1.53
C ALA A 214 21.21 -17.18 1.78
N ARG A 215 21.15 -17.71 3.01
CA ARG A 215 20.23 -18.78 3.39
C ARG A 215 18.78 -18.31 3.28
N GLU A 216 18.49 -17.11 3.75
CA GLU A 216 17.16 -16.51 3.59
C GLU A 216 16.81 -16.34 2.10
N GLU A 217 17.72 -15.87 1.26
CA GLU A 217 17.48 -15.70 -0.18
C GLU A 217 17.35 -17.04 -0.92
N SER A 218 18.17 -18.03 -0.58
CA SER A 218 18.02 -19.37 -1.17
C SER A 218 16.76 -20.08 -0.68
N GLY A 219 16.37 -19.87 0.58
CA GLY A 219 15.07 -20.29 1.11
C GLY A 219 13.92 -19.59 0.39
N ARG A 220 14.02 -18.29 0.18
CA ARG A 220 13.08 -17.48 -0.60
C ARG A 220 12.96 -17.97 -2.05
N ARG A 221 14.08 -18.31 -2.70
CA ARG A 221 14.10 -18.81 -4.07
C ARG A 221 13.42 -20.17 -4.16
N ARG A 222 13.76 -21.12 -3.26
CA ARG A 222 13.10 -22.42 -3.16
C ARG A 222 11.62 -22.30 -2.86
N LEU A 223 11.26 -21.41 -1.93
CA LEU A 223 9.86 -21.11 -1.60
C LEU A 223 9.10 -20.57 -2.81
N ARG A 224 9.70 -19.60 -3.52
CA ARG A 224 9.14 -19.02 -4.75
C ARG A 224 8.93 -20.09 -5.83
N ASP A 225 9.92 -20.93 -6.04
CA ASP A 225 9.87 -21.97 -7.07
C ASP A 225 8.88 -23.09 -6.73
N ARG A 226 8.75 -23.45 -5.44
CA ARG A 226 7.78 -24.46 -4.97
C ARG A 226 6.36 -23.93 -4.81
N VAL A 227 6.19 -22.71 -4.35
CA VAL A 227 4.88 -22.10 -4.11
C VAL A 227 4.28 -21.52 -5.42
N GLY A 228 5.03 -21.58 -6.53
CA GLY A 228 4.52 -21.26 -7.86
C GLY A 228 4.34 -19.78 -8.15
N PHE A 229 4.96 -18.87 -7.36
CA PHE A 229 4.88 -17.43 -7.65
C PHE A 229 5.76 -17.01 -8.84
N GLY A 230 6.75 -17.82 -9.24
CA GLY A 230 7.49 -17.65 -10.51
C GLY A 230 6.61 -17.89 -11.74
N SER A 231 5.55 -18.68 -11.57
CA SER A 231 4.55 -19.02 -12.59
C SER A 231 3.13 -18.87 -12.01
N TYR A 232 2.82 -17.70 -11.40
CA TYR A 232 1.53 -17.49 -10.73
C TYR A 232 0.33 -17.80 -11.62
N ILE A 233 0.43 -17.53 -12.92
CA ILE A 233 -0.62 -17.81 -13.90
C ILE A 233 -0.78 -19.32 -14.13
N ASP A 234 0.32 -20.07 -14.15
CA ASP A 234 0.33 -21.51 -14.46
C ASP A 234 -0.31 -22.36 -13.37
N LYS A 235 -0.41 -21.85 -12.13
CA LYS A 235 -1.14 -22.55 -11.07
C LYS A 235 -2.62 -22.78 -11.40
N PHE A 236 -3.19 -21.97 -12.28
CA PHE A 236 -4.60 -22.07 -12.70
C PHE A 236 -4.78 -23.06 -13.85
N VAL A 237 -4.35 -24.30 -13.65
CA VAL A 237 -4.39 -25.38 -14.67
C VAL A 237 -5.72 -25.50 -15.40
N PRO A 238 -6.91 -25.46 -14.74
CA PRO A 238 -8.18 -25.55 -15.46
C PRO A 238 -8.39 -24.41 -16.46
N ALA A 239 -8.01 -23.18 -16.10
CA ALA A 239 -8.11 -22.02 -16.98
C ALA A 239 -7.09 -22.09 -18.13
N ARG A 240 -5.85 -22.53 -17.85
CA ARG A 240 -4.78 -22.65 -18.88
C ARG A 240 -5.03 -23.73 -19.90
N ARG A 241 -5.86 -24.74 -19.61
CA ARG A 241 -6.26 -25.78 -20.56
C ARG A 241 -7.32 -25.32 -21.56
N LEU A 242 -7.94 -24.18 -21.32
CA LEU A 242 -8.95 -23.61 -22.20
C LEU A 242 -8.30 -22.56 -23.12
N ASN A 243 -8.79 -22.47 -24.36
CA ASN A 243 -8.49 -21.35 -25.24
C ASN A 243 -9.44 -20.20 -24.87
N ARG A 244 -9.03 -19.40 -23.87
CA ARG A 244 -9.86 -18.35 -23.30
C ARG A 244 -9.80 -17.08 -24.14
N ARG A 245 -10.92 -16.37 -24.15
CA ARG A 245 -11.05 -15.04 -24.76
C ARG A 245 -11.54 -14.06 -23.69
N ILE A 246 -10.86 -12.93 -23.55
CA ILE A 246 -11.28 -11.83 -22.67
C ILE A 246 -12.05 -10.80 -23.50
N VAL A 247 -13.22 -10.40 -23.03
CA VAL A 247 -14.03 -9.33 -23.62
C VAL A 247 -14.20 -8.23 -22.59
N PHE A 248 -13.64 -7.05 -22.84
CA PHE A 248 -13.74 -5.94 -21.93
C PHE A 248 -14.91 -5.02 -22.31
N HIS A 249 -15.98 -5.05 -21.53
CA HIS A 249 -17.07 -4.08 -21.56
C HIS A 249 -16.62 -2.83 -20.82
N MET A 250 -16.06 -1.88 -21.55
CA MET A 250 -15.46 -0.66 -21.05
C MET A 250 -16.45 0.51 -21.12
N GLY A 251 -16.61 1.24 -20.02
CA GLY A 251 -17.45 2.44 -20.02
C GLY A 251 -17.78 2.97 -18.64
N PRO A 252 -18.34 4.17 -18.55
CA PRO A 252 -18.70 4.80 -17.29
C PRO A 252 -19.86 4.10 -16.58
N THR A 253 -20.13 4.51 -15.36
CA THR A 253 -21.30 4.04 -14.59
C THR A 253 -22.59 4.39 -15.34
N ASN A 254 -23.60 3.54 -15.28
CA ASN A 254 -24.89 3.68 -15.99
C ASN A 254 -24.79 3.69 -17.53
N SER A 255 -23.78 3.05 -18.12
CA SER A 255 -23.66 2.90 -19.59
C SER A 255 -24.30 1.62 -20.13
N GLY A 256 -24.77 0.70 -19.25
CA GLY A 256 -25.40 -0.57 -19.67
C GLY A 256 -24.44 -1.75 -19.85
N LYS A 257 -23.14 -1.58 -19.54
CA LYS A 257 -22.11 -2.62 -19.69
C LYS A 257 -22.41 -3.92 -18.94
N THR A 258 -22.83 -3.81 -17.66
CA THR A 258 -23.16 -4.97 -16.82
C THR A 258 -24.43 -5.66 -17.32
N TYR A 259 -25.44 -4.90 -17.77
CA TYR A 259 -26.64 -5.45 -18.37
C TYR A 259 -26.32 -6.26 -19.64
N ALA A 260 -25.52 -5.71 -20.53
CA ALA A 260 -25.08 -6.41 -21.75
C ALA A 260 -24.28 -7.68 -21.43
N ALA A 261 -23.43 -7.66 -20.40
CA ALA A 261 -22.69 -8.85 -19.95
C ALA A 261 -23.64 -9.93 -19.41
N LEU A 262 -24.65 -9.55 -18.62
CA LEU A 262 -25.67 -10.47 -18.11
C LEU A 262 -26.53 -11.10 -19.23
N GLU A 263 -26.83 -10.37 -20.28
CA GLU A 263 -27.54 -10.92 -21.44
C GLU A 263 -26.71 -12.00 -22.17
N VAL A 264 -25.38 -11.80 -22.26
CA VAL A 264 -24.50 -12.83 -22.84
C VAL A 264 -24.40 -14.03 -21.90
N LEU A 265 -24.23 -13.78 -20.60
CA LEU A 265 -24.18 -14.82 -19.56
C LEU A 265 -25.43 -15.68 -19.57
N ALA A 266 -26.63 -15.06 -19.61
CA ALA A 266 -27.90 -15.76 -19.55
C ALA A 266 -28.18 -16.64 -20.76
N LYS A 267 -27.62 -16.32 -21.94
CA LYS A 267 -27.74 -17.11 -23.17
C LYS A 267 -26.76 -18.29 -23.22
N ALA A 268 -25.78 -18.34 -22.37
CA ALA A 268 -24.81 -19.42 -22.32
C ALA A 268 -25.42 -20.68 -21.64
N PRO A 269 -24.98 -21.89 -22.00
CA PRO A 269 -25.40 -23.11 -21.29
C PRO A 269 -25.04 -23.14 -19.82
N THR A 270 -23.85 -22.59 -19.46
CA THR A 270 -23.35 -22.49 -18.11
C THR A 270 -22.61 -21.16 -17.91
N GLY A 271 -22.73 -20.59 -16.73
CA GLY A 271 -22.06 -19.33 -16.47
C GLY A 271 -21.88 -18.97 -15.02
N THR A 272 -21.01 -17.99 -14.79
CA THR A 272 -20.80 -17.42 -13.46
C THR A 272 -20.68 -15.90 -13.54
N TYR A 273 -21.34 -15.21 -12.62
CA TYR A 273 -21.20 -13.77 -12.39
C TYR A 273 -20.44 -13.54 -11.10
N LEU A 274 -19.37 -12.76 -11.15
CA LEU A 274 -18.52 -12.43 -10.02
C LEU A 274 -18.72 -10.96 -9.63
N ALA A 275 -19.33 -10.77 -8.47
CA ALA A 275 -19.73 -9.47 -7.94
C ALA A 275 -18.71 -8.91 -6.95
N PRO A 276 -18.50 -7.59 -6.91
CA PRO A 276 -17.66 -6.93 -5.90
C PRO A 276 -18.26 -6.98 -4.49
N LEU A 277 -19.58 -7.14 -4.39
CA LEU A 277 -20.34 -7.11 -3.14
C LEU A 277 -21.39 -8.23 -3.09
N ARG A 278 -21.68 -8.69 -1.86
CA ARG A 278 -22.69 -9.70 -1.59
C ARG A 278 -24.09 -9.30 -2.12
N LEU A 279 -24.48 -8.03 -1.91
CA LEU A 279 -25.76 -7.55 -2.37
C LEU A 279 -25.92 -7.62 -3.89
N LEU A 280 -24.84 -7.28 -4.63
CA LEU A 280 -24.83 -7.43 -6.09
C LEU A 280 -24.86 -8.91 -6.54
N ALA A 281 -24.23 -9.80 -5.79
CA ALA A 281 -24.35 -11.23 -6.05
C ALA A 281 -25.81 -11.69 -5.89
N LEU A 282 -26.49 -11.20 -4.85
CA LEU A 282 -27.92 -11.51 -4.62
C LEU A 282 -28.83 -10.93 -5.72
N GLU A 283 -28.66 -9.67 -6.10
CA GLU A 283 -29.45 -9.02 -7.17
C GLU A 283 -29.27 -9.76 -8.52
N ASN A 284 -28.03 -10.16 -8.83
CA ASN A 284 -27.78 -10.91 -10.07
C ASN A 284 -28.25 -12.35 -10.00
N TYR A 285 -28.23 -12.98 -8.84
CA TYR A 285 -28.88 -14.27 -8.62
C TYR A 285 -30.39 -14.20 -8.90
N GLU A 286 -31.07 -13.20 -8.33
CA GLU A 286 -32.49 -12.97 -8.57
C GLU A 286 -32.76 -12.66 -10.05
N ALA A 287 -31.95 -11.82 -10.68
CA ALA A 287 -32.05 -11.53 -12.10
C ALA A 287 -31.84 -12.75 -13.01
N LEU A 288 -31.05 -13.73 -12.62
CA LEU A 288 -30.89 -14.99 -13.33
C LEU A 288 -32.13 -15.89 -13.14
N LEU A 289 -32.70 -15.93 -11.94
CA LEU A 289 -33.95 -16.66 -11.65
C LEU A 289 -35.13 -16.06 -12.43
N GLU A 290 -35.27 -14.73 -12.50
CA GLU A 290 -36.29 -14.04 -13.28
C GLU A 290 -36.22 -14.36 -14.78
N ARG A 291 -35.03 -14.69 -15.30
CA ARG A 291 -34.81 -15.16 -16.67
C ARG A 291 -35.11 -16.65 -16.85
N GLY A 292 -35.59 -17.33 -15.81
CA GLY A 292 -35.94 -18.76 -15.84
C GLY A 292 -34.75 -19.71 -15.80
N LEU A 293 -33.57 -19.22 -15.36
CA LEU A 293 -32.35 -20.05 -15.29
C LEU A 293 -32.26 -20.78 -13.93
N ARG A 294 -31.67 -21.99 -13.96
CA ARG A 294 -31.31 -22.72 -12.77
C ARG A 294 -30.07 -22.03 -12.16
N ALA A 295 -30.32 -21.15 -11.21
CA ALA A 295 -29.27 -20.33 -10.64
C ALA A 295 -28.94 -20.70 -9.18
N GLY A 296 -27.72 -20.39 -8.76
CA GLY A 296 -27.28 -20.49 -7.38
C GLY A 296 -26.49 -19.23 -6.98
N MET A 297 -26.50 -18.90 -5.69
CA MET A 297 -25.66 -17.84 -5.13
C MET A 297 -24.66 -18.42 -4.16
N VAL A 298 -23.39 -17.95 -4.23
CA VAL A 298 -22.34 -18.31 -3.28
C VAL A 298 -21.62 -17.07 -2.82
N THR A 299 -21.65 -16.86 -1.50
CA THR A 299 -20.91 -15.79 -0.83
C THR A 299 -20.07 -16.35 0.31
N GLY A 300 -19.24 -15.53 0.93
CA GLY A 300 -18.51 -15.92 2.13
C GLY A 300 -19.41 -16.39 3.28
N GLU A 301 -20.65 -15.92 3.31
CA GLU A 301 -21.57 -16.15 4.42
C GLU A 301 -22.71 -17.12 4.11
N GLU A 302 -23.16 -17.24 2.86
CA GLU A 302 -24.30 -18.09 2.51
C GLU A 302 -24.23 -18.70 1.12
N ILE A 303 -24.97 -19.77 0.96
CA ILE A 303 -25.18 -20.47 -0.32
C ILE A 303 -26.71 -20.58 -0.49
N LEU A 304 -27.23 -20.11 -1.63
CA LEU A 304 -28.64 -20.18 -1.99
C LEU A 304 -28.82 -20.89 -3.34
N GLY A 305 -30.02 -21.40 -3.57
CA GLY A 305 -30.41 -22.01 -4.83
C GLY A 305 -30.19 -23.52 -4.85
N GLU A 306 -30.19 -24.05 -6.07
CA GLU A 306 -30.11 -25.52 -6.31
C GLU A 306 -28.70 -26.07 -6.04
N PRO A 307 -28.58 -27.35 -5.71
CA PRO A 307 -27.28 -27.99 -5.45
C PRO A 307 -26.31 -27.99 -6.64
N ASP A 308 -26.81 -28.08 -7.87
CA ASP A 308 -26.01 -28.05 -9.10
C ASP A 308 -26.61 -27.06 -10.14
N PRO A 309 -26.44 -25.77 -9.92
CA PRO A 309 -26.97 -24.75 -10.79
C PRO A 309 -26.19 -24.66 -12.10
N SER A 310 -26.88 -24.36 -13.22
CA SER A 310 -26.23 -24.05 -14.48
C SER A 310 -25.51 -22.70 -14.45
N HIS A 311 -26.05 -21.75 -13.66
CA HIS A 311 -25.52 -20.40 -13.49
C HIS A 311 -25.30 -20.10 -12.02
N THR A 312 -24.25 -19.35 -11.72
CA THR A 312 -23.98 -18.89 -10.35
C THR A 312 -23.71 -17.39 -10.31
N ALA A 313 -24.23 -16.74 -9.27
CA ALA A 313 -23.80 -15.41 -8.87
C ALA A 313 -22.96 -15.53 -7.59
N ARG A 314 -21.74 -14.97 -7.60
CA ARG A 314 -20.79 -15.15 -6.51
C ARG A 314 -20.15 -13.83 -6.12
N THR A 315 -19.72 -13.69 -4.86
CA THR A 315 -18.76 -12.65 -4.55
C THR A 315 -17.39 -13.04 -5.14
N ILE A 316 -16.62 -12.05 -5.55
CA ILE A 316 -15.35 -12.24 -6.26
C ILE A 316 -14.39 -13.16 -5.52
N GLU A 317 -14.34 -13.05 -4.19
CA GLU A 317 -13.51 -13.87 -3.31
C GLU A 317 -13.90 -15.36 -3.29
N THR A 318 -15.13 -15.66 -3.72
CA THR A 318 -15.65 -17.04 -3.76
C THR A 318 -15.66 -17.62 -5.17
N ALA A 319 -14.91 -17.02 -6.10
CA ALA A 319 -14.78 -17.52 -7.47
C ALA A 319 -14.39 -19.01 -7.50
N ASP A 320 -15.11 -19.81 -8.30
CA ASP A 320 -14.79 -21.22 -8.46
C ASP A 320 -13.76 -21.40 -9.57
N LEU A 321 -12.51 -21.60 -9.20
CA LEU A 321 -11.40 -21.73 -10.12
C LEU A 321 -11.19 -23.18 -10.63
N ARG A 322 -12.12 -24.09 -10.29
CA ARG A 322 -12.03 -25.52 -10.65
C ARG A 322 -13.09 -25.96 -11.65
N ARG A 323 -14.31 -25.41 -11.54
CA ARG A 323 -15.45 -25.81 -12.38
C ARG A 323 -15.46 -25.01 -13.68
N PRO A 324 -15.28 -25.67 -14.87
CA PRO A 324 -15.36 -24.98 -16.14
C PRO A 324 -16.79 -24.48 -16.44
N VAL A 325 -16.88 -23.30 -17.04
CA VAL A 325 -18.13 -22.70 -17.53
C VAL A 325 -17.93 -22.12 -18.92
N GLU A 326 -19.02 -21.86 -19.61
CA GLU A 326 -18.96 -21.27 -20.96
C GLU A 326 -18.63 -19.77 -20.88
N VAL A 327 -19.32 -19.04 -20.00
CA VAL A 327 -19.15 -17.58 -19.82
C VAL A 327 -18.94 -17.25 -18.35
N ALA A 328 -17.95 -16.41 -18.08
CA ALA A 328 -17.78 -15.76 -16.79
C ALA A 328 -17.87 -14.23 -16.93
N VAL A 329 -18.56 -13.57 -16.02
CA VAL A 329 -18.60 -12.12 -15.91
C VAL A 329 -17.86 -11.69 -14.64
N ILE A 330 -16.88 -10.80 -14.77
CA ILE A 330 -16.16 -10.19 -13.65
C ILE A 330 -16.51 -8.70 -13.64
N ASP A 331 -17.26 -8.27 -12.64
CA ASP A 331 -17.69 -6.88 -12.54
C ASP A 331 -16.70 -6.00 -11.77
N GLU A 332 -16.73 -4.69 -12.03
CA GLU A 332 -15.86 -3.66 -11.42
C GLU A 332 -14.37 -3.99 -11.53
N ILE A 333 -13.89 -4.32 -12.74
CA ILE A 333 -12.51 -4.81 -12.98
C ILE A 333 -11.42 -3.79 -12.59
N GLN A 334 -11.72 -2.49 -12.46
CA GLN A 334 -10.80 -1.48 -11.94
C GLN A 334 -10.32 -1.77 -10.51
N MET A 335 -11.05 -2.62 -9.77
CA MET A 335 -10.64 -3.11 -8.45
C MET A 335 -9.35 -3.95 -8.48
N LEU A 336 -8.82 -4.31 -9.65
CA LEU A 336 -7.47 -4.88 -9.78
C LEU A 336 -6.39 -4.01 -9.13
N SER A 337 -6.59 -2.69 -9.11
CA SER A 337 -5.66 -1.73 -8.50
C SER A 337 -5.87 -1.52 -6.99
N ASP A 338 -6.85 -2.17 -6.38
CA ASP A 338 -7.09 -2.07 -4.94
C ASP A 338 -6.06 -2.89 -4.15
N PRO A 339 -5.26 -2.27 -3.24
CA PRO A 339 -4.20 -2.95 -2.52
C PRO A 339 -4.70 -4.03 -1.55
N ASP A 340 -5.93 -3.91 -1.05
CA ASP A 340 -6.51 -4.85 -0.07
C ASP A 340 -7.25 -6.01 -0.75
N ARG A 341 -8.06 -5.70 -1.75
CA ARG A 341 -8.97 -6.65 -2.38
C ARG A 341 -8.59 -7.06 -3.80
N GLY A 342 -7.69 -6.32 -4.47
CA GLY A 342 -7.32 -6.54 -5.88
C GLY A 342 -6.87 -7.97 -6.19
N TRP A 343 -6.32 -8.68 -5.19
CA TRP A 343 -5.95 -10.10 -5.30
C TRP A 343 -7.11 -11.00 -5.74
N ALA A 344 -8.35 -10.68 -5.35
CA ALA A 344 -9.51 -11.49 -5.71
C ALA A 344 -9.86 -11.33 -7.20
N TRP A 345 -9.76 -10.09 -7.75
CA TRP A 345 -9.90 -9.85 -9.18
C TRP A 345 -8.76 -10.47 -9.99
N THR A 346 -7.53 -10.39 -9.47
CA THR A 346 -6.37 -11.08 -10.06
C THR A 346 -6.61 -12.59 -10.13
N ASN A 347 -7.03 -13.21 -9.03
CA ASN A 347 -7.35 -14.64 -9.01
C ASN A 347 -8.46 -15.00 -10.00
N ALA A 348 -9.54 -14.22 -10.04
CA ALA A 348 -10.66 -14.47 -10.94
C ALA A 348 -10.24 -14.28 -12.41
N LEU A 349 -9.56 -13.18 -12.74
CA LEU A 349 -9.18 -12.87 -14.12
C LEU A 349 -8.24 -13.92 -14.70
N PHE A 350 -7.20 -14.34 -13.96
CA PHE A 350 -6.27 -15.36 -14.43
C PHE A 350 -6.79 -16.79 -14.26
N GLY A 351 -7.64 -17.03 -13.24
CA GLY A 351 -7.95 -18.38 -12.79
C GLY A 351 -9.33 -18.92 -13.15
N ILE A 352 -10.32 -18.08 -13.50
CA ILE A 352 -11.65 -18.59 -13.80
C ILE A 352 -11.64 -19.45 -15.08
N PRO A 353 -12.04 -20.73 -15.04
CA PRO A 353 -12.00 -21.60 -16.20
C PRO A 353 -13.26 -21.39 -17.08
N ALA A 354 -13.31 -20.26 -17.78
CA ALA A 354 -14.40 -19.93 -18.71
C ALA A 354 -13.85 -19.75 -20.13
N LYS A 355 -14.55 -20.18 -21.16
CA LYS A 355 -14.13 -19.95 -22.54
C LYS A 355 -14.17 -18.46 -22.91
N THR A 356 -15.22 -17.76 -22.45
CA THR A 356 -15.33 -16.32 -22.58
C THR A 356 -15.36 -15.68 -21.21
N VAL A 357 -14.42 -14.78 -20.94
CA VAL A 357 -14.35 -13.98 -19.72
C VAL A 357 -14.72 -12.55 -20.06
N ILE A 358 -15.92 -12.13 -19.68
CA ILE A 358 -16.37 -10.76 -19.84
C ILE A 358 -15.96 -9.99 -18.60
N VAL A 359 -15.16 -8.95 -18.75
CA VAL A 359 -14.82 -8.05 -17.66
C VAL A 359 -15.55 -6.72 -17.85
N CYS A 360 -16.17 -6.20 -16.80
CA CYS A 360 -16.90 -4.92 -16.83
C CYS A 360 -16.17 -3.90 -15.97
N GLY A 361 -15.95 -2.69 -16.48
CA GLY A 361 -15.29 -1.62 -15.71
C GLY A 361 -15.16 -0.32 -16.45
N SER A 362 -14.50 0.64 -15.79
CA SER A 362 -14.16 1.95 -16.34
C SER A 362 -12.92 1.88 -17.25
N ASP A 363 -12.71 2.93 -18.01
CA ASP A 363 -11.63 3.05 -18.99
C ASP A 363 -10.22 3.07 -18.37
N ASP A 364 -10.09 3.50 -17.14
CA ASP A 364 -8.83 3.47 -16.36
C ASP A 364 -8.29 2.04 -16.14
N ALA A 365 -9.15 1.00 -16.21
CA ALA A 365 -8.74 -0.39 -16.12
C ALA A 365 -8.15 -0.97 -17.42
N LEU A 366 -8.22 -0.27 -18.55
CA LEU A 366 -7.83 -0.81 -19.86
C LEU A 366 -6.39 -1.32 -19.90
N SER A 367 -5.45 -0.56 -19.35
CA SER A 367 -4.04 -0.95 -19.32
C SER A 367 -3.79 -2.21 -18.48
N HIS A 368 -4.48 -2.33 -17.33
CA HIS A 368 -4.42 -3.54 -16.50
C HIS A 368 -4.98 -4.75 -17.23
N VAL A 369 -6.16 -4.63 -17.86
CA VAL A 369 -6.79 -5.74 -18.57
C VAL A 369 -5.94 -6.17 -19.77
N ARG A 370 -5.37 -5.21 -20.52
CA ARG A 370 -4.46 -5.50 -21.64
C ARG A 370 -3.22 -6.25 -21.17
N ARG A 371 -2.57 -5.74 -20.12
CA ARG A 371 -1.40 -6.40 -19.54
C ARG A 371 -1.70 -7.80 -19.02
N ALA A 372 -2.90 -8.02 -18.46
CA ALA A 372 -3.33 -9.35 -18.02
C ALA A 372 -3.51 -10.31 -19.19
N ALA A 373 -4.14 -9.86 -20.28
CA ALA A 373 -4.32 -10.66 -21.50
C ALA A 373 -2.97 -11.04 -22.10
N GLU A 374 -2.04 -10.09 -22.21
CA GLU A 374 -0.66 -10.31 -22.69
C GLU A 374 0.08 -11.32 -21.82
N ALA A 375 0.05 -11.14 -20.49
CA ALA A 375 0.72 -12.03 -19.53
C ALA A 375 0.16 -13.45 -19.56
N ALA A 376 -1.13 -13.61 -19.87
CA ALA A 376 -1.80 -14.91 -19.98
C ALA A 376 -1.73 -15.53 -21.38
N GLY A 377 -1.27 -14.78 -22.40
CA GLY A 377 -1.29 -15.20 -23.80
C GLY A 377 -2.72 -15.33 -24.36
N GLU A 378 -3.67 -14.52 -23.88
CA GLU A 378 -5.09 -14.58 -24.25
C GLU A 378 -5.49 -13.43 -25.16
N SER A 379 -6.51 -13.65 -26.02
CA SER A 379 -7.06 -12.58 -26.86
C SER A 379 -7.90 -11.62 -26.03
N LEU A 380 -7.83 -10.32 -26.38
CA LEU A 380 -8.61 -9.25 -25.76
C LEU A 380 -9.44 -8.52 -26.84
N ASP A 381 -10.75 -8.50 -26.65
CA ASP A 381 -11.66 -7.63 -27.40
C ASP A 381 -12.18 -6.53 -26.46
N VAL A 382 -12.23 -5.31 -26.94
CA VAL A 382 -12.74 -4.16 -26.17
C VAL A 382 -14.04 -3.67 -26.80
N VAL A 383 -15.10 -3.67 -26.01
CA VAL A 383 -16.42 -3.14 -26.38
C VAL A 383 -16.68 -1.88 -25.57
N THR A 384 -16.71 -0.75 -26.23
CA THR A 384 -16.90 0.55 -25.57
C THR A 384 -18.38 0.86 -25.39
N PHE A 385 -18.75 1.18 -24.18
CA PHE A 385 -20.09 1.62 -23.79
C PHE A 385 -20.08 3.10 -23.46
N VAL A 386 -21.01 3.83 -24.02
CA VAL A 386 -21.17 5.25 -23.78
C VAL A 386 -22.39 5.49 -22.89
N ARG A 387 -22.27 6.40 -21.97
CA ARG A 387 -23.39 6.82 -21.14
C ARG A 387 -24.47 7.48 -22.00
N LYS A 388 -25.72 6.99 -21.88
CA LYS A 388 -26.84 7.48 -22.66
C LYS A 388 -27.48 8.74 -22.07
N THR A 389 -27.41 8.92 -20.76
CA THR A 389 -27.93 10.08 -20.02
C THR A 389 -26.75 10.99 -19.66
N PRO A 390 -26.67 12.22 -20.16
CA PRO A 390 -25.60 13.16 -19.81
C PRO A 390 -25.49 13.39 -18.31
N LEU A 391 -24.29 13.67 -17.83
CA LEU A 391 -24.02 14.02 -16.45
C LEU A 391 -23.61 15.48 -16.39
N VAL A 392 -24.36 16.29 -15.66
CA VAL A 392 -24.20 17.73 -15.59
C VAL A 392 -23.90 18.16 -14.16
N ALA A 393 -22.77 18.85 -13.96
CA ALA A 393 -22.52 19.53 -12.69
C ALA A 393 -23.35 20.83 -12.65
N LEU A 394 -24.05 21.07 -11.54
CA LEU A 394 -24.80 22.29 -11.34
C LEU A 394 -23.84 23.49 -11.15
N ASP A 395 -24.34 24.69 -11.48
CA ASP A 395 -23.60 25.95 -11.32
C ASP A 395 -23.58 26.46 -9.88
N GLU A 396 -24.48 25.98 -9.04
CA GLU A 396 -24.59 26.41 -7.65
C GLU A 396 -24.63 25.19 -6.72
N PRO A 397 -24.14 25.32 -5.49
CA PRO A 397 -24.28 24.28 -4.48
C PRO A 397 -25.76 24.10 -4.12
N VAL A 398 -26.10 22.91 -3.63
CA VAL A 398 -27.42 22.56 -3.14
C VAL A 398 -27.33 22.36 -1.61
N PRO A 399 -27.62 23.39 -0.82
CA PRO A 399 -27.68 23.25 0.63
C PRO A 399 -28.69 22.17 1.07
N LEU A 400 -28.51 21.58 2.25
CA LEU A 400 -29.35 20.47 2.73
C LEU A 400 -30.84 20.83 2.78
N GLU A 401 -31.17 22.11 3.03
CA GLU A 401 -32.56 22.61 3.07
C GLU A 401 -33.20 22.61 1.68
N SER A 402 -32.39 22.61 0.62
CA SER A 402 -32.83 22.64 -0.78
C SER A 402 -32.87 21.26 -1.46
N VAL A 403 -32.59 20.20 -0.67
CA VAL A 403 -32.66 18.81 -1.12
C VAL A 403 -34.10 18.42 -1.41
N GLN A 404 -34.33 17.75 -2.53
CA GLN A 404 -35.65 17.40 -3.07
C GLN A 404 -35.88 15.88 -3.12
N PRO A 405 -37.14 15.43 -3.25
CA PRO A 405 -37.43 14.02 -3.50
C PRO A 405 -36.71 13.46 -4.76
N GLY A 406 -36.06 12.32 -4.58
CA GLY A 406 -35.24 11.66 -5.61
C GLY A 406 -33.76 12.02 -5.58
N ASP A 407 -33.32 12.87 -4.63
CA ASP A 407 -31.91 13.20 -4.41
C ASP A 407 -31.18 12.19 -3.54
N ALA A 408 -29.89 12.06 -3.76
CA ALA A 408 -28.97 11.34 -2.90
C ALA A 408 -27.90 12.29 -2.33
N VAL A 409 -27.76 12.35 -1.01
CA VAL A 409 -26.70 13.08 -0.29
C VAL A 409 -25.60 12.09 0.08
N VAL A 410 -24.37 12.36 -0.35
CA VAL A 410 -23.23 11.45 -0.17
C VAL A 410 -22.24 12.04 0.84
N ALA A 411 -21.97 11.28 1.90
CA ALA A 411 -21.01 11.62 2.95
C ALA A 411 -19.94 10.52 3.06
N PHE A 412 -18.81 10.82 3.71
CA PHE A 412 -17.65 9.89 3.74
C PHE A 412 -17.31 9.40 5.15
N SER A 413 -18.23 9.53 6.08
CA SER A 413 -18.14 8.92 7.39
C SER A 413 -19.55 8.55 7.91
N ARG A 414 -19.60 7.53 8.76
CA ARG A 414 -20.85 7.15 9.45
C ARG A 414 -21.47 8.34 10.19
N ARG A 415 -20.65 9.11 10.89
CA ARG A 415 -21.06 10.30 11.63
C ARG A 415 -21.71 11.33 10.70
N ALA A 416 -21.07 11.69 9.59
CA ALA A 416 -21.61 12.66 8.63
C ALA A 416 -22.90 12.16 7.98
N VAL A 417 -23.06 10.85 7.76
CA VAL A 417 -24.34 10.26 7.28
C VAL A 417 -25.45 10.51 8.29
N HIS A 418 -25.20 10.28 9.58
CA HIS A 418 -26.22 10.53 10.62
C HIS A 418 -26.52 12.01 10.79
N GLU A 419 -25.52 12.89 10.79
CA GLU A 419 -25.68 14.35 10.86
C GLU A 419 -26.54 14.87 9.68
N ASN A 420 -26.24 14.48 8.46
CA ASN A 420 -27.03 14.86 7.27
C ASN A 420 -28.45 14.30 7.32
N ARG A 421 -28.60 13.05 7.77
CA ARG A 421 -29.92 12.45 7.97
C ARG A 421 -30.75 13.22 8.98
N GLU A 422 -30.18 13.55 10.13
CA GLU A 422 -30.89 14.30 11.19
C GLU A 422 -31.30 15.68 10.69
N ALA A 423 -30.45 16.39 9.97
CA ALA A 423 -30.76 17.68 9.38
C ALA A 423 -31.93 17.59 8.37
N LEU A 424 -31.93 16.59 7.49
CA LEU A 424 -32.99 16.39 6.50
C LEU A 424 -34.32 15.96 7.18
N VAL A 425 -34.27 15.09 8.17
CA VAL A 425 -35.45 14.72 8.96
C VAL A 425 -35.99 15.94 9.73
N ALA A 426 -35.13 16.78 10.30
CA ALA A 426 -35.51 18.03 10.91
C ALA A 426 -36.12 19.01 9.90
N ALA A 427 -35.72 18.98 8.62
CA ALA A 427 -36.34 19.72 7.53
C ALA A 427 -37.66 19.09 7.05
N GLY A 428 -38.12 17.99 7.62
CA GLY A 428 -39.39 17.31 7.30
C GLY A 428 -39.33 16.30 6.20
N ARG A 429 -38.12 15.85 5.79
CA ARG A 429 -37.96 14.83 4.76
C ARG A 429 -38.00 13.41 5.33
N SER A 430 -38.57 12.49 4.57
CA SER A 430 -38.41 11.05 4.85
C SER A 430 -37.11 10.58 4.20
N VAL A 431 -36.26 9.91 5.00
CA VAL A 431 -34.88 9.61 4.61
C VAL A 431 -34.61 8.11 4.67
N ALA A 432 -34.10 7.54 3.59
CA ALA A 432 -33.42 6.24 3.57
C ALA A 432 -31.92 6.42 3.84
N THR A 433 -31.29 5.44 4.50
CA THR A 433 -29.90 5.59 4.93
C THR A 433 -29.10 4.34 4.60
N ILE A 434 -27.98 4.50 3.82
CA ILE A 434 -27.12 3.39 3.41
C ILE A 434 -25.67 3.73 3.70
N TYR A 435 -24.97 2.90 4.50
CA TYR A 435 -23.54 3.04 4.76
C TYR A 435 -22.87 1.69 5.06
N GLY A 436 -21.53 1.70 5.06
CA GLY A 436 -20.72 0.48 5.10
C GLY A 436 -20.93 -0.45 6.30
N ALA A 437 -21.31 0.06 7.45
CA ALA A 437 -21.52 -0.75 8.66
C ALA A 437 -22.83 -1.55 8.64
N LEU A 438 -23.83 -1.15 7.82
CA LEU A 438 -25.10 -1.86 7.70
C LEU A 438 -24.92 -3.21 7.00
N SER A 439 -25.67 -4.21 7.44
CA SER A 439 -25.73 -5.50 6.78
C SER A 439 -26.31 -5.39 5.35
N PRO A 440 -26.03 -6.35 4.47
CA PRO A 440 -26.63 -6.39 3.14
C PRO A 440 -28.14 -6.38 3.15
N GLU A 441 -28.76 -7.04 4.11
CA GLU A 441 -30.20 -7.11 4.28
C GLU A 441 -30.81 -5.73 4.59
N VAL A 442 -30.23 -5.01 5.54
CA VAL A 442 -30.67 -3.66 5.91
C VAL A 442 -30.43 -2.68 4.76
N ARG A 443 -29.27 -2.76 4.08
CA ARG A 443 -29.00 -1.92 2.90
C ARG A 443 -30.04 -2.15 1.79
N ARG A 444 -30.44 -3.41 1.56
CA ARG A 444 -31.49 -3.76 0.61
C ARG A 444 -32.84 -3.17 1.02
N ALA A 445 -33.22 -3.28 2.27
CA ALA A 445 -34.45 -2.71 2.81
C ALA A 445 -34.49 -1.18 2.64
N GLU A 446 -33.41 -0.49 2.99
CA GLU A 446 -33.29 0.96 2.82
C GLU A 446 -33.27 1.38 1.33
N ALA A 447 -32.57 0.63 0.48
CA ALA A 447 -32.61 0.84 -0.97
C ALA A 447 -34.02 0.66 -1.56
N ALA A 448 -34.76 -0.35 -1.11
CA ALA A 448 -36.16 -0.56 -1.50
C ALA A 448 -37.04 0.59 -1.07
N ARG A 449 -36.94 1.05 0.19
CA ARG A 449 -37.69 2.21 0.71
C ARG A 449 -37.50 3.46 -0.16
N PHE A 450 -36.27 3.71 -0.59
CA PHE A 450 -35.99 4.84 -1.48
C PHE A 450 -36.54 4.61 -2.89
N ARG A 451 -36.30 3.44 -3.48
CA ARG A 451 -36.76 3.06 -4.82
C ARG A 451 -38.27 3.09 -4.94
N ASP A 452 -38.99 2.62 -3.90
CA ASP A 452 -40.44 2.49 -3.87
C ASP A 452 -41.12 3.79 -3.32
N ALA A 453 -40.33 4.88 -3.18
CA ALA A 453 -40.73 6.22 -2.75
C ALA A 453 -41.36 6.28 -1.33
N GLU A 454 -41.07 5.30 -0.46
CA GLU A 454 -41.38 5.36 0.97
C GLU A 454 -40.44 6.37 1.69
N ALA A 455 -39.23 6.57 1.13
CA ALA A 455 -38.30 7.63 1.52
C ALA A 455 -38.06 8.57 0.35
N GLU A 456 -38.15 9.88 0.61
CA GLU A 456 -37.99 10.92 -0.40
C GLU A 456 -36.52 11.13 -0.80
N VAL A 457 -35.60 11.00 0.18
CA VAL A 457 -34.19 11.31 0.04
C VAL A 457 -33.34 10.13 0.50
N LEU A 458 -32.23 9.90 -0.18
CA LEU A 458 -31.22 8.92 0.21
C LEU A 458 -30.03 9.66 0.86
N VAL A 459 -29.58 9.24 2.05
CA VAL A 459 -28.29 9.63 2.62
C VAL A 459 -27.38 8.42 2.64
N THR A 460 -26.19 8.53 2.04
CA THR A 460 -25.34 7.37 1.84
C THR A 460 -23.85 7.71 1.92
N THR A 461 -23.01 6.68 1.99
CA THR A 461 -21.55 6.82 1.76
C THR A 461 -21.21 6.54 0.30
N ASP A 462 -19.91 6.46 -0.02
CA ASP A 462 -19.39 5.98 -1.30
C ASP A 462 -19.87 4.56 -1.67
N ALA A 463 -20.52 3.84 -0.74
CA ALA A 463 -21.23 2.60 -1.00
C ALA A 463 -22.26 2.72 -2.15
N ILE A 464 -22.78 3.91 -2.41
CA ILE A 464 -23.65 4.21 -3.56
C ILE A 464 -22.94 3.90 -4.89
N GLY A 465 -21.64 4.12 -4.97
CA GLY A 465 -20.80 3.87 -6.16
C GLY A 465 -20.80 2.41 -6.61
N MET A 466 -21.06 1.46 -5.72
CA MET A 466 -20.89 0.03 -5.96
C MET A 466 -22.22 -0.69 -6.28
N GLY A 467 -22.91 -0.27 -7.34
CA GLY A 467 -23.89 -1.11 -8.01
C GLY A 467 -25.24 -1.39 -7.32
N LEU A 468 -25.61 -0.66 -6.27
CA LEU A 468 -26.93 -0.79 -5.64
C LEU A 468 -28.07 -0.40 -6.60
N ASN A 469 -29.12 -1.21 -6.65
CA ASN A 469 -30.35 -0.87 -7.40
C ASN A 469 -31.21 0.11 -6.57
N LEU A 470 -30.95 1.38 -6.72
CA LEU A 470 -31.61 2.48 -6.02
C LEU A 470 -32.81 3.06 -6.81
N GLY A 471 -33.09 2.51 -7.99
CA GLY A 471 -34.00 3.19 -8.90
C GLY A 471 -33.35 4.42 -9.56
N PRO A 472 -34.18 5.35 -10.09
CA PRO A 472 -33.68 6.58 -10.72
C PRO A 472 -33.31 7.63 -9.67
N LEU A 473 -32.06 8.03 -9.63
CA LEU A 473 -31.58 9.17 -8.84
C LEU A 473 -31.62 10.44 -9.68
N LYS A 474 -32.25 11.51 -9.20
CA LYS A 474 -32.31 12.80 -9.89
C LYS A 474 -30.97 13.52 -9.77
N ARG A 475 -30.52 13.75 -8.53
CA ARG A 475 -29.29 14.45 -8.22
C ARG A 475 -28.44 13.64 -7.24
N VAL A 476 -27.14 13.72 -7.40
CA VAL A 476 -26.15 13.27 -6.43
C VAL A 476 -25.47 14.51 -5.84
N ILE A 477 -25.59 14.69 -4.55
CA ILE A 477 -25.12 15.88 -3.83
C ILE A 477 -24.03 15.42 -2.84
N PHE A 478 -22.80 15.92 -3.04
CA PHE A 478 -21.69 15.60 -2.16
C PHE A 478 -21.71 16.52 -0.94
N SER A 479 -21.73 15.96 0.26
CA SER A 479 -21.58 16.74 1.49
C SER A 479 -20.12 17.01 1.87
N ALA A 480 -19.19 16.39 1.19
CA ALA A 480 -17.74 16.59 1.29
C ALA A 480 -17.05 15.98 0.08
N VAL A 481 -15.81 16.41 -0.21
CA VAL A 481 -14.92 15.83 -1.24
C VAL A 481 -13.64 15.25 -0.66
N THR A 482 -13.67 14.95 0.63
CA THR A 482 -12.56 14.30 1.35
C THR A 482 -13.06 13.04 2.07
N LYS A 483 -12.18 12.04 2.19
CA LYS A 483 -12.49 10.83 2.96
C LYS A 483 -11.29 10.35 3.78
N TRP A 484 -11.56 9.62 4.84
CA TRP A 484 -10.55 8.88 5.60
C TRP A 484 -10.22 7.57 4.87
N ASP A 485 -8.93 7.32 4.58
CA ASP A 485 -8.47 6.13 3.85
C ASP A 485 -7.97 4.98 4.76
N GLY A 486 -8.09 5.14 6.06
CA GLY A 486 -7.56 4.23 7.08
C GLY A 486 -6.34 4.79 7.81
N THR A 487 -5.62 5.74 7.21
CA THR A 487 -4.39 6.36 7.77
C THR A 487 -4.48 7.87 7.84
N ALA A 488 -5.08 8.51 6.84
CA ALA A 488 -5.19 9.97 6.75
C ALA A 488 -6.50 10.40 6.06
N THR A 489 -6.91 11.65 6.29
CA THR A 489 -7.96 12.29 5.48
C THR A 489 -7.32 12.77 4.19
N ARG A 490 -7.85 12.31 3.05
CA ARG A 490 -7.41 12.71 1.71
C ARG A 490 -8.55 13.20 0.84
N PRO A 491 -8.27 14.01 -0.18
CA PRO A 491 -9.24 14.33 -1.23
C PRO A 491 -9.71 13.07 -1.97
N LEU A 492 -10.94 13.11 -2.47
CA LEU A 492 -11.43 12.12 -3.42
C LEU A 492 -10.65 12.21 -4.73
N THR A 493 -10.37 11.06 -5.32
CA THR A 493 -9.79 11.02 -6.67
C THR A 493 -10.86 11.28 -7.74
N ASN A 494 -10.46 11.73 -8.92
CA ASN A 494 -11.39 11.93 -10.04
C ASN A 494 -12.19 10.67 -10.41
N PRO A 495 -11.61 9.44 -10.45
CA PRO A 495 -12.39 8.22 -10.64
C PRO A 495 -13.44 7.99 -9.55
N GLU A 496 -13.14 8.23 -8.27
CA GLU A 496 -14.10 8.10 -7.17
C GLU A 496 -15.26 9.08 -7.33
N ILE A 497 -14.97 10.35 -7.64
CA ILE A 497 -16.01 11.36 -7.88
C ILE A 497 -16.89 10.93 -9.09
N ARG A 498 -16.30 10.53 -10.21
CA ARG A 498 -17.03 10.08 -11.41
C ARG A 498 -17.89 8.84 -11.15
N GLN A 499 -17.38 7.89 -10.38
CA GLN A 499 -18.12 6.67 -10.03
C GLN A 499 -19.36 6.98 -9.20
N ILE A 500 -19.23 7.84 -8.18
CA ILE A 500 -20.34 8.28 -7.33
C ILE A 500 -21.31 9.16 -8.13
N ALA A 501 -20.81 10.19 -8.78
CA ALA A 501 -21.57 11.11 -9.61
C ALA A 501 -22.33 10.37 -10.72
N GLY A 502 -21.71 9.33 -11.29
CA GLY A 502 -22.28 8.48 -12.33
C GLY A 502 -23.56 7.76 -11.95
N ARG A 503 -23.95 7.77 -10.69
CA ARG A 503 -25.24 7.24 -10.24
C ARG A 503 -26.43 8.17 -10.51
N ALA A 504 -26.20 9.47 -10.69
CA ALA A 504 -27.24 10.42 -11.07
C ALA A 504 -27.74 10.12 -12.51
N GLY A 505 -29.02 10.26 -12.77
CA GLY A 505 -29.63 10.10 -14.09
C GLY A 505 -29.63 8.64 -14.59
N ARG A 506 -30.81 8.06 -14.75
CA ARG A 506 -30.99 6.71 -15.30
C ARG A 506 -31.67 6.80 -16.66
N PHE A 507 -31.05 6.14 -17.66
CA PHE A 507 -31.64 6.08 -19.01
C PHE A 507 -33.06 5.55 -18.98
N GLY A 508 -33.97 6.23 -19.70
CA GLY A 508 -35.40 5.91 -19.77
C GLY A 508 -36.25 6.52 -18.65
N TYR A 509 -35.63 7.20 -17.67
CA TYR A 509 -36.32 7.87 -16.57
C TYR A 509 -36.02 9.38 -16.52
N GLN A 510 -34.85 9.79 -16.98
CA GLN A 510 -34.38 11.18 -16.94
C GLN A 510 -33.53 11.49 -18.15
N ASP A 511 -33.64 12.73 -18.64
CA ASP A 511 -32.88 13.21 -19.80
C ASP A 511 -31.43 13.55 -19.37
N GLU A 512 -31.22 14.01 -18.14
CA GLU A 512 -29.93 14.37 -17.58
C GLU A 512 -29.79 13.90 -16.12
N GLY A 513 -28.58 13.58 -15.69
CA GLY A 513 -28.22 13.34 -14.31
C GLY A 513 -27.49 14.56 -13.75
N HIS A 514 -27.98 15.12 -12.64
CA HIS A 514 -27.36 16.30 -12.04
C HIS A 514 -26.46 15.95 -10.87
N VAL A 515 -25.37 16.69 -10.73
CA VAL A 515 -24.40 16.53 -9.65
C VAL A 515 -24.10 17.89 -9.03
N SER A 516 -24.04 17.95 -7.71
CA SER A 516 -23.67 19.14 -6.97
C SER A 516 -23.00 18.81 -5.65
N ALA A 517 -22.69 19.81 -4.87
CA ALA A 517 -22.23 19.68 -3.49
C ALA A 517 -23.09 20.54 -2.56
N THR A 518 -22.94 20.36 -1.24
CA THR A 518 -23.63 21.20 -0.25
C THR A 518 -23.01 22.58 -0.10
N ASP A 519 -21.79 22.79 -0.61
CA ASP A 519 -21.03 24.04 -0.51
C ASP A 519 -20.16 24.28 -1.75
N ASP A 520 -19.74 25.53 -1.95
CA ASP A 520 -18.91 25.95 -3.11
C ASP A 520 -17.51 25.33 -3.12
N VAL A 521 -16.94 25.08 -1.94
CA VAL A 521 -15.58 24.52 -1.81
C VAL A 521 -15.55 23.09 -2.37
N SER A 522 -16.59 22.33 -2.08
CA SER A 522 -16.76 20.94 -2.54
C SER A 522 -17.18 20.87 -4.02
N LEU A 523 -17.87 21.88 -4.55
CA LEU A 523 -18.39 21.90 -5.92
C LEU A 523 -17.28 22.03 -6.98
N GLY A 524 -16.23 22.82 -6.72
CA GLY A 524 -15.10 23.01 -7.63
C GLY A 524 -14.43 21.71 -8.07
N PRO A 525 -13.91 20.88 -7.14
CA PRO A 525 -13.32 19.58 -7.47
C PRO A 525 -14.25 18.62 -8.24
N ILE A 526 -15.56 18.70 -8.00
CA ILE A 526 -16.55 17.86 -8.71
C ILE A 526 -16.63 18.28 -10.19
N ARG A 527 -16.71 19.59 -10.46
CA ARG A 527 -16.72 20.13 -11.84
C ARG A 527 -15.44 19.73 -12.57
N ASP A 528 -14.28 19.91 -11.93
CA ASP A 528 -12.99 19.55 -12.50
C ASP A 528 -12.92 18.05 -12.83
N ALA A 529 -13.41 17.20 -11.92
CA ALA A 529 -13.45 15.77 -12.14
C ALA A 529 -14.37 15.37 -13.29
N LEU A 530 -15.52 16.03 -13.47
CA LEU A 530 -16.46 15.71 -14.55
C LEU A 530 -16.01 16.29 -15.90
N ALA A 531 -15.36 17.45 -15.92
CA ALA A 531 -14.84 18.10 -17.14
C ALA A 531 -13.51 17.51 -17.62
N GLY A 532 -12.71 16.96 -16.70
CA GLY A 532 -11.37 16.45 -17.00
C GLY A 532 -11.38 15.18 -17.85
N ALA A 533 -10.37 15.03 -18.72
CA ALA A 533 -10.12 13.78 -19.43
C ALA A 533 -9.84 12.62 -18.44
N PRO A 534 -10.11 11.37 -18.81
CA PRO A 534 -9.71 10.23 -18.00
C PRO A 534 -8.21 10.30 -17.68
N THR A 535 -7.86 10.11 -16.41
CA THR A 535 -6.46 10.09 -16.00
C THR A 535 -5.78 8.89 -16.65
N ALA A 536 -4.68 9.12 -17.38
CA ALA A 536 -3.89 8.02 -17.91
C ALA A 536 -3.47 7.11 -16.74
N PRO A 537 -3.67 5.80 -16.86
CA PRO A 537 -3.31 4.87 -15.79
C PRO A 537 -1.82 4.95 -15.50
N ALA A 538 -1.45 4.79 -14.23
CA ALA A 538 -0.06 4.75 -13.82
C ALA A 538 0.73 3.69 -14.62
N ALA A 539 1.96 4.01 -15.01
CA ALA A 539 2.82 3.12 -15.80
C ALA A 539 3.17 1.81 -15.05
N ASP A 540 3.11 1.79 -13.72
CA ASP A 540 3.32 0.60 -12.89
C ASP A 540 1.98 -0.01 -12.48
N THR A 541 1.53 -0.98 -13.27
CA THR A 541 0.27 -1.70 -13.09
C THR A 541 0.54 -3.15 -12.73
N ARG A 542 1.12 -3.38 -11.54
CA ARG A 542 1.31 -4.73 -11.02
C ARG A 542 0.01 -5.27 -10.44
N PHE A 543 -0.19 -6.58 -10.54
CA PHE A 543 -1.35 -7.29 -10.02
C PHE A 543 -1.14 -7.65 -8.56
N TYR A 544 -2.10 -7.28 -7.72
CA TYR A 544 -2.08 -7.71 -6.32
C TYR A 544 -2.38 -9.19 -6.21
N VAL A 545 -1.60 -9.90 -5.40
CA VAL A 545 -1.80 -11.33 -5.12
C VAL A 545 -1.72 -11.61 -3.62
N ARG A 546 -2.41 -12.67 -3.20
CA ARG A 546 -2.44 -13.15 -1.82
C ARG A 546 -2.21 -14.65 -1.80
N PRO A 547 -1.45 -15.20 -0.83
CA PRO A 547 -1.30 -16.63 -0.69
C PRO A 547 -2.65 -17.28 -0.36
N ASP A 548 -2.97 -18.35 -1.04
CA ASP A 548 -4.06 -19.24 -0.68
C ASP A 548 -3.61 -20.28 0.37
N LEU A 549 -4.55 -21.05 0.91
CA LEU A 549 -4.25 -22.02 1.94
C LEU A 549 -3.21 -23.06 1.49
N ILE A 550 -3.24 -23.48 0.22
CA ILE A 550 -2.28 -24.46 -0.33
C ILE A 550 -0.87 -23.87 -0.32
N ALA A 551 -0.75 -22.63 -0.74
CA ALA A 551 0.52 -21.91 -0.74
C ALA A 551 1.06 -21.71 0.70
N ILE A 552 0.17 -21.41 1.65
CA ILE A 552 0.52 -21.26 3.07
C ILE A 552 1.01 -22.59 3.66
N GLU A 553 0.31 -23.69 3.42
CA GLU A 553 0.71 -25.02 3.90
C GLU A 553 2.04 -25.48 3.30
N ALA A 554 2.23 -25.24 1.99
CA ALA A 554 3.49 -25.55 1.33
C ALA A 554 4.65 -24.72 1.88
N ALA A 555 4.41 -23.43 2.14
CA ALA A 555 5.40 -22.53 2.72
C ALA A 555 5.75 -22.92 4.18
N ALA A 556 4.75 -23.25 4.99
CA ALA A 556 4.95 -23.74 6.35
C ALA A 556 5.81 -24.99 6.40
N ALA A 557 5.53 -25.96 5.54
CA ALA A 557 6.31 -27.18 5.42
C ALA A 557 7.76 -26.92 5.00
N GLU A 558 7.99 -26.00 4.06
CA GLU A 558 9.36 -25.65 3.60
C GLU A 558 10.14 -24.87 4.67
N LEU A 559 9.46 -24.00 5.42
CA LEU A 559 10.08 -23.21 6.49
C LEU A 559 10.25 -24.02 7.78
N GLY A 560 9.55 -25.16 7.92
CA GLY A 560 9.53 -25.96 9.14
C GLY A 560 8.90 -25.23 10.32
N THR A 561 7.84 -24.44 10.08
CA THR A 561 7.18 -23.61 11.08
C THR A 561 5.67 -23.82 11.07
N ASP A 562 5.06 -23.73 12.23
CA ASP A 562 3.60 -23.69 12.39
C ASP A 562 3.08 -22.25 12.60
N SER A 563 3.97 -21.24 12.61
CA SER A 563 3.60 -19.84 12.77
C SER A 563 3.08 -19.26 11.46
N LEU A 564 1.81 -18.91 11.42
CA LEU A 564 1.19 -18.24 10.29
C LEU A 564 1.81 -16.85 10.05
N ALA A 565 2.15 -16.12 11.11
CA ALA A 565 2.79 -14.80 11.00
C ALA A 565 4.18 -14.89 10.36
N GLU A 566 4.95 -15.94 10.67
CA GLU A 566 6.24 -16.20 10.03
C GLU A 566 6.07 -16.49 8.54
N VAL A 567 5.15 -17.37 8.19
CA VAL A 567 4.83 -17.70 6.79
C VAL A 567 4.40 -16.47 6.02
N LEU A 568 3.45 -15.67 6.54
CA LEU A 568 2.99 -14.45 5.88
C LEU A 568 4.10 -13.39 5.77
N THR A 569 4.99 -13.30 6.76
CA THR A 569 6.16 -12.39 6.71
C THR A 569 7.10 -12.80 5.56
N HIS A 570 7.31 -14.09 5.37
CA HIS A 570 8.09 -14.58 4.22
C HIS A 570 7.41 -14.25 2.89
N PHE A 571 6.09 -14.40 2.81
CA PHE A 571 5.34 -14.00 1.61
C PHE A 571 5.47 -12.51 1.30
N SER A 572 5.32 -11.65 2.28
CA SER A 572 5.40 -10.18 2.07
C SER A 572 6.76 -9.71 1.59
N ARG A 573 7.84 -10.42 1.97
CA ARG A 573 9.23 -10.03 1.66
C ARG A 573 9.85 -10.79 0.49
N ALA A 574 9.40 -12.01 0.22
CA ALA A 574 10.11 -12.97 -0.61
C ALA A 574 9.61 -13.09 -2.03
N THR A 575 8.45 -12.57 -2.34
CA THR A 575 7.62 -13.18 -3.38
C THR A 575 7.89 -12.66 -4.77
N PHE A 576 8.52 -11.49 -4.93
CA PHE A 576 8.55 -10.86 -6.24
C PHE A 576 9.96 -10.43 -6.64
N TYR A 577 10.41 -10.98 -7.77
CA TYR A 577 11.65 -10.55 -8.43
C TYR A 577 11.42 -9.21 -9.14
N GLU A 578 12.49 -8.48 -9.36
CA GLU A 578 12.47 -7.24 -10.14
C GLU A 578 11.92 -7.52 -11.55
N GLY A 579 10.91 -6.74 -11.96
CA GLY A 579 10.18 -6.98 -13.22
C GLY A 579 8.97 -7.91 -13.13
N SER A 580 8.64 -8.50 -11.97
CA SER A 580 7.41 -9.28 -11.82
C SER A 580 6.17 -8.43 -12.08
N PRO A 581 5.18 -8.93 -12.85
CA PRO A 581 3.90 -8.24 -12.99
C PRO A 581 3.02 -8.35 -11.73
N PHE A 582 3.45 -9.10 -10.71
CA PHE A 582 2.71 -9.34 -9.48
C PHE A 582 3.35 -8.64 -8.28
N GLN A 583 2.53 -8.30 -7.30
CA GLN A 583 2.95 -7.74 -6.02
C GLN A 583 2.04 -8.25 -4.88
N PRO A 584 2.52 -8.32 -3.62
CA PRO A 584 1.67 -8.73 -2.52
C PRO A 584 0.55 -7.71 -2.30
N SER A 585 -0.66 -8.18 -1.98
CA SER A 585 -1.71 -7.32 -1.42
C SER A 585 -1.26 -6.75 -0.08
N ALA A 586 -1.94 -5.72 0.42
CA ALA A 586 -1.73 -5.23 1.76
C ALA A 586 -1.89 -6.39 2.77
N MET A 587 -0.84 -6.65 3.55
CA MET A 587 -0.78 -7.81 4.44
C MET A 587 -0.65 -7.42 5.92
N GLU A 588 -0.64 -6.12 6.22
CA GLU A 588 -0.45 -5.61 7.58
C GLU A 588 -1.53 -6.12 8.53
N GLU A 589 -2.80 -5.97 8.17
CA GLU A 589 -3.92 -6.48 8.96
C GLU A 589 -3.90 -8.03 9.08
N ALA A 590 -3.52 -8.72 7.99
CA ALA A 590 -3.39 -10.17 8.00
C ALA A 590 -2.22 -10.65 8.90
N LEU A 591 -1.11 -9.92 8.92
CA LEU A 591 0.03 -10.19 9.79
C LEU A 591 -0.30 -9.97 11.27
N GLU A 592 -1.01 -8.88 11.59
CA GLU A 592 -1.50 -8.63 12.95
C GLU A 592 -2.45 -9.74 13.41
N ALA A 593 -3.38 -10.11 12.54
CA ALA A 593 -4.29 -11.21 12.77
C ALA A 593 -3.57 -12.55 13.03
N ALA A 594 -2.57 -12.86 12.20
CA ALA A 594 -1.78 -14.06 12.32
C ALA A 594 -1.01 -14.11 13.64
N ARG A 595 -0.37 -12.99 14.04
CA ARG A 595 0.34 -12.89 15.33
C ARG A 595 -0.58 -13.15 16.53
N ALA A 596 -1.80 -12.60 16.49
CA ALA A 596 -2.77 -12.83 17.55
C ALA A 596 -3.20 -14.30 17.61
N VAL A 597 -3.48 -14.92 16.47
CA VAL A 597 -3.92 -16.33 16.39
C VAL A 597 -2.79 -17.31 16.73
N ASP A 598 -1.54 -17.02 16.35
CA ASP A 598 -0.37 -17.87 16.62
C ASP A 598 -0.15 -18.11 18.13
N THR A 599 -0.62 -17.22 19.00
CA THR A 599 -0.55 -17.39 20.46
C THR A 599 -1.31 -18.61 20.98
N ALA A 600 -2.27 -19.12 20.21
CA ALA A 600 -3.07 -20.28 20.56
C ALA A 600 -2.53 -21.60 20.02
N HIS A 601 -1.44 -21.59 19.26
CA HIS A 601 -0.78 -22.76 18.69
C HIS A 601 -1.70 -23.71 17.90
N LEU A 602 -2.65 -23.13 17.17
CA LEU A 602 -3.54 -23.90 16.29
C LEU A 602 -2.77 -24.45 15.06
N PRO A 603 -3.20 -25.58 14.50
CA PRO A 603 -2.71 -26.01 13.19
C PRO A 603 -2.83 -24.89 12.16
N ILE A 604 -1.84 -24.74 11.28
CA ILE A 604 -1.73 -23.57 10.39
C ILE A 604 -2.98 -23.34 9.52
N ARG A 605 -3.66 -24.42 9.11
CA ARG A 605 -4.95 -24.38 8.40
C ARG A 605 -6.04 -23.69 9.22
N GLU A 606 -6.11 -24.00 10.50
CA GLU A 606 -7.08 -23.43 11.42
C GLU A 606 -6.70 -21.99 11.77
N ALA A 607 -5.43 -21.74 12.06
CA ALA A 607 -4.89 -20.42 12.28
C ALA A 607 -5.21 -19.47 11.09
N PHE A 608 -5.03 -19.96 9.86
CA PHE A 608 -5.38 -19.19 8.68
C PHE A 608 -6.88 -18.88 8.60
N ALA A 609 -7.75 -19.84 8.92
CA ALA A 609 -9.18 -19.61 8.93
C ALA A 609 -9.58 -18.51 9.93
N PHE A 610 -9.03 -18.51 11.14
CA PHE A 610 -9.27 -17.43 12.11
C PHE A 610 -8.66 -16.09 11.69
N ALA A 611 -7.48 -16.10 11.08
CA ALA A 611 -6.82 -14.89 10.61
C ALA A 611 -7.59 -14.20 9.48
N VAL A 612 -8.32 -14.93 8.62
CA VAL A 612 -9.16 -14.37 7.54
C VAL A 612 -10.65 -14.28 7.90
N CYS A 613 -11.01 -14.55 9.15
CA CYS A 613 -12.39 -14.39 9.63
C CYS A 613 -12.88 -12.95 9.41
N PRO A 614 -14.08 -12.74 8.84
CA PRO A 614 -14.60 -11.42 8.53
C PRO A 614 -15.10 -10.68 9.78
N ILE A 615 -14.15 -10.25 10.61
CA ILE A 615 -14.40 -9.48 11.83
C ILE A 615 -13.78 -8.10 11.72
N ASP A 616 -14.40 -7.09 12.37
CA ASP A 616 -13.86 -5.74 12.44
C ASP A 616 -12.72 -5.70 13.48
N ARG A 617 -11.48 -5.77 13.02
CA ARG A 617 -10.30 -5.78 13.89
C ARG A 617 -9.96 -4.43 14.49
N ARG A 618 -10.53 -3.34 13.96
CA ARG A 618 -10.41 -1.99 14.52
C ARG A 618 -11.33 -1.77 15.72
N ASP A 619 -12.30 -2.67 15.93
CA ASP A 619 -13.16 -2.66 17.10
C ASP A 619 -12.59 -3.60 18.18
N PRO A 620 -12.06 -3.07 19.31
CA PRO A 620 -11.47 -3.89 20.37
C PRO A 620 -12.45 -4.91 20.96
N ALA A 621 -13.75 -4.59 21.00
CA ALA A 621 -14.76 -5.51 21.52
C ALA A 621 -14.93 -6.73 20.60
N SER A 622 -14.91 -6.52 19.29
CA SER A 622 -14.96 -7.59 18.29
C SER A 622 -13.70 -8.46 18.34
N THR A 623 -12.54 -7.84 18.45
CA THR A 623 -11.25 -8.56 18.55
C THR A 623 -11.22 -9.44 19.80
N ALA A 624 -11.64 -8.93 20.96
CA ALA A 624 -11.71 -9.71 22.18
C ALA A 624 -12.68 -10.91 22.11
N VAL A 625 -13.73 -10.81 21.28
CA VAL A 625 -14.62 -11.94 21.00
C VAL A 625 -13.90 -12.99 20.17
N LEU A 626 -13.20 -12.58 19.10
CA LEU A 626 -12.43 -13.50 18.26
C LEU A 626 -11.35 -14.22 19.06
N ASP A 627 -10.61 -13.53 19.92
CA ASP A 627 -9.58 -14.14 20.76
C ASP A 627 -10.15 -15.25 21.65
N ARG A 628 -11.31 -15.01 22.25
CA ARG A 628 -12.00 -16.07 23.02
C ARG A 628 -12.40 -17.27 22.15
N TRP A 629 -12.84 -17.04 20.92
CA TRP A 629 -13.19 -18.13 19.99
C TRP A 629 -11.95 -18.92 19.56
N VAL A 630 -10.83 -18.26 19.33
CA VAL A 630 -9.54 -18.90 19.05
C VAL A 630 -9.10 -19.78 20.22
N GLN A 631 -9.18 -19.26 21.46
CA GLN A 631 -8.80 -20.02 22.66
C GLN A 631 -9.76 -21.20 22.92
N ALA A 632 -11.06 -21.02 22.70
CA ALA A 632 -12.02 -22.12 22.82
C ALA A 632 -11.72 -23.24 21.82
N ARG A 633 -11.42 -22.88 20.55
CA ARG A 633 -11.01 -23.85 19.53
C ARG A 633 -9.74 -24.60 19.93
N ALA A 634 -8.73 -23.90 20.42
CA ALA A 634 -7.46 -24.49 20.87
C ALA A 634 -7.67 -25.45 22.05
N ALA A 635 -8.62 -25.15 22.93
CA ALA A 635 -9.01 -26.00 24.08
C ALA A 635 -9.98 -27.13 23.70
N GLY A 636 -10.42 -27.24 22.43
CA GLY A 636 -11.44 -28.22 22.01
C GLY A 636 -12.82 -27.96 22.62
N ALA A 637 -13.11 -26.71 23.05
CA ALA A 637 -14.36 -26.33 23.69
C ALA A 637 -15.36 -25.78 22.67
N ALA A 638 -16.67 -26.03 22.90
CA ALA A 638 -17.74 -25.44 22.13
C ALA A 638 -17.86 -23.94 22.42
N VAL A 639 -18.19 -23.17 21.38
CA VAL A 639 -18.47 -21.74 21.44
C VAL A 639 -20.00 -21.53 21.42
N PRO A 640 -20.61 -21.07 22.52
CA PRO A 640 -22.07 -20.86 22.56
C PRO A 640 -22.49 -19.75 21.59
N ALA A 641 -23.77 -19.77 21.19
CA ALA A 641 -24.36 -18.69 20.44
C ALA A 641 -24.16 -17.34 21.11
N LEU A 642 -24.00 -16.31 20.29
CA LEU A 642 -23.91 -14.94 20.78
C LEU A 642 -25.19 -14.53 21.51
N ARG A 643 -25.02 -13.91 22.67
CA ARG A 643 -26.13 -13.31 23.41
C ARG A 643 -26.04 -11.80 23.26
N ALA A 644 -27.11 -11.18 22.76
CA ALA A 644 -27.16 -9.73 22.56
C ALA A 644 -28.54 -9.17 22.90
N ASN A 645 -28.53 -7.96 23.42
CA ASN A 645 -29.78 -7.20 23.66
C ASN A 645 -30.17 -6.50 22.34
N VAL A 646 -31.26 -6.94 21.73
CA VAL A 646 -31.79 -6.34 20.49
C VAL A 646 -32.49 -4.98 20.71
N GLY A 647 -32.62 -4.49 21.93
CA GLY A 647 -33.07 -3.13 22.27
C GLY A 647 -31.93 -2.13 22.49
N GLY A 648 -30.69 -2.48 22.14
CA GLY A 648 -29.53 -1.64 22.32
C GLY A 648 -29.38 -0.52 21.27
N GLU A 649 -28.35 0.30 21.45
CA GLU A 649 -28.02 1.37 20.51
C GLU A 649 -27.62 0.80 19.13
N LEU A 650 -27.77 1.60 18.08
CA LEU A 650 -27.56 1.22 16.68
C LEU A 650 -26.16 0.64 16.46
N GLU A 651 -25.11 1.22 17.04
CA GLU A 651 -23.75 0.74 16.93
C GLU A 651 -23.55 -0.66 17.55
N TYR A 652 -24.19 -0.90 18.68
CA TYR A 652 -24.17 -2.21 19.32
C TYR A 652 -24.88 -3.27 18.46
N LEU A 653 -26.00 -2.92 17.85
CA LEU A 653 -26.74 -3.81 16.94
C LEU A 653 -25.92 -4.13 15.69
N GLU A 654 -25.28 -3.14 15.07
CA GLU A 654 -24.40 -3.31 13.92
C GLU A 654 -23.22 -4.25 14.24
N ARG A 655 -22.58 -4.05 15.41
CA ARG A 655 -21.52 -4.96 15.91
C ARG A 655 -22.06 -6.38 16.09
N THR A 656 -23.24 -6.52 16.68
CA THR A 656 -23.89 -7.82 16.90
C THR A 656 -24.10 -8.55 15.58
N VAL A 657 -24.59 -7.87 14.55
CA VAL A 657 -24.80 -8.44 13.22
C VAL A 657 -23.48 -8.90 12.59
N LYS A 658 -22.42 -8.08 12.69
CA LYS A 658 -21.07 -8.44 12.19
C LYS A 658 -20.50 -9.65 12.90
N LEU A 659 -20.60 -9.69 14.24
CA LEU A 659 -20.14 -10.83 15.03
C LEU A 659 -20.94 -12.11 14.74
N ALA A 660 -22.27 -11.98 14.56
CA ALA A 660 -23.09 -13.12 14.16
C ALA A 660 -22.71 -13.66 12.76
N ALA A 661 -22.40 -12.78 11.82
CA ALA A 661 -21.89 -13.19 10.49
C ALA A 661 -20.53 -13.92 10.60
N ALA A 662 -19.61 -13.42 11.41
CA ALA A 662 -18.33 -14.05 11.69
C ALA A 662 -18.49 -15.43 12.35
N TYR A 663 -19.37 -15.55 13.34
CA TYR A 663 -19.72 -16.83 13.97
C TYR A 663 -20.23 -17.84 12.93
N LEU A 664 -21.19 -17.46 12.10
CA LEU A 664 -21.76 -18.30 11.05
C LEU A 664 -20.72 -18.69 9.98
N TRP A 665 -19.77 -17.81 9.70
CA TRP A 665 -18.67 -18.09 8.80
C TRP A 665 -17.71 -19.15 9.38
N LEU A 666 -17.43 -19.10 10.69
CA LEU A 666 -16.64 -20.09 11.42
C LEU A 666 -17.40 -21.41 11.60
N ALA A 667 -18.70 -21.37 11.87
CA ALA A 667 -19.54 -22.56 12.02
C ALA A 667 -19.52 -23.48 10.80
N ARG A 668 -19.39 -22.93 9.60
CA ARG A 668 -19.23 -23.74 8.37
C ARG A 668 -17.90 -24.50 8.30
N ARG A 669 -16.87 -23.98 8.97
CA ARG A 669 -15.52 -24.53 8.96
C ARG A 669 -15.25 -25.44 10.13
N PHE A 670 -15.82 -25.10 11.26
CA PHE A 670 -15.66 -25.76 12.55
C PHE A 670 -17.03 -26.04 13.20
N PRO A 671 -17.88 -26.87 12.57
CA PRO A 671 -19.23 -27.11 13.07
C PRO A 671 -19.24 -27.71 14.47
N ASP A 672 -18.21 -28.48 14.83
CA ASP A 672 -18.09 -29.09 16.18
C ASP A 672 -17.77 -28.03 17.27
N THR A 673 -17.18 -26.90 16.89
CA THR A 673 -16.85 -25.82 17.83
C THR A 673 -17.95 -24.75 17.87
N PHE A 674 -18.58 -24.46 16.71
CA PHE A 674 -19.60 -23.43 16.53
C PHE A 674 -20.92 -24.12 16.18
N ASP A 675 -21.48 -24.85 17.12
CA ASP A 675 -22.61 -25.77 16.90
C ASP A 675 -24.00 -25.07 16.97
N GLU A 676 -24.06 -23.83 17.50
CA GLU A 676 -25.31 -23.07 17.66
C GLU A 676 -25.58 -22.10 16.48
N ALA A 677 -25.35 -22.56 15.24
CA ALA A 677 -25.52 -21.72 14.04
C ALA A 677 -26.95 -21.22 13.85
N GLU A 678 -27.97 -22.04 14.12
CA GLU A 678 -29.36 -21.65 13.94
C GLU A 678 -29.80 -20.57 14.96
N ALA A 679 -29.37 -20.69 16.21
CA ALA A 679 -29.64 -19.66 17.24
C ALA A 679 -28.97 -18.33 16.85
N THR A 680 -27.76 -18.39 16.29
CA THR A 680 -27.03 -17.20 15.83
C THR A 680 -27.68 -16.57 14.58
N LYS A 681 -28.23 -17.36 13.65
CA LYS A 681 -29.01 -16.83 12.50
C LYS A 681 -30.25 -16.07 12.99
N LEU A 682 -30.99 -16.65 13.95
CA LEU A 682 -32.18 -15.99 14.53
C LEU A 682 -31.80 -14.67 15.22
N LEU A 683 -30.70 -14.65 15.97
CA LEU A 683 -30.20 -13.43 16.60
C LEU A 683 -29.85 -12.36 15.55
N ARG A 684 -29.12 -12.74 14.47
CA ARG A 684 -28.78 -11.83 13.37
C ARG A 684 -30.03 -11.23 12.73
N GLY A 685 -31.04 -12.06 12.47
CA GLY A 685 -32.32 -11.59 11.90
C GLY A 685 -33.05 -10.58 12.81
N ARG A 686 -33.10 -10.85 14.12
CA ARG A 686 -33.67 -9.94 15.09
C ARG A 686 -32.90 -8.62 15.22
N ALA A 687 -31.56 -8.67 15.18
CA ALA A 687 -30.73 -7.48 15.22
C ALA A 687 -30.89 -6.63 13.95
N ASN A 688 -30.96 -7.24 12.76
CA ASN A 688 -31.28 -6.54 11.50
C ASN A 688 -32.65 -5.84 11.56
N ALA A 689 -33.71 -6.53 12.03
CA ALA A 689 -35.00 -5.93 12.16
C ALA A 689 -35.03 -4.74 13.16
N ALA A 690 -34.26 -4.85 14.24
CA ALA A 690 -34.12 -3.74 15.20
C ALA A 690 -33.38 -2.54 14.59
N ILE A 691 -32.34 -2.76 13.75
CA ILE A 691 -31.64 -1.71 13.00
C ILE A 691 -32.61 -1.01 12.04
N GLU A 692 -33.37 -1.78 11.24
CA GLU A 692 -34.38 -1.23 10.33
C GLU A 692 -35.43 -0.39 11.07
N GLN A 693 -35.92 -0.87 12.20
CA GLN A 693 -36.86 -0.13 13.03
C GLN A 693 -36.24 1.17 13.58
N ALA A 694 -35.00 1.13 14.10
CA ALA A 694 -34.29 2.32 14.59
C ALA A 694 -34.10 3.38 13.49
N LEU A 695 -33.75 2.93 12.24
CA LEU A 695 -33.64 3.82 11.09
C LEU A 695 -35.01 4.42 10.68
N ARG A 696 -36.14 3.74 10.88
CA ARG A 696 -37.48 4.26 10.62
C ARG A 696 -38.01 5.19 11.74
N GLU A 697 -37.86 4.82 13.01
CA GLU A 697 -38.45 5.55 14.16
C GLU A 697 -37.85 6.94 14.36
N THR A 698 -36.56 7.13 14.09
CA THR A 698 -35.96 8.46 14.17
C THR A 698 -36.63 9.45 13.19
N ALA A 699 -37.11 8.94 12.04
CA ALA A 699 -37.89 9.73 11.10
C ALA A 699 -39.30 10.09 11.65
N SER A 700 -39.96 9.15 12.31
CA SER A 700 -41.35 9.33 12.83
C SER A 700 -41.42 10.22 14.06
N ARG A 701 -40.44 10.16 14.99
CA ARG A 701 -40.41 10.99 16.20
C ARG A 701 -40.28 12.48 15.91
N THR A 702 -39.52 12.85 14.87
CA THR A 702 -39.34 14.25 14.49
C THR A 702 -40.55 14.82 13.78
N VAL A 703 -41.24 14.01 12.97
CA VAL A 703 -42.51 14.39 12.34
C VAL A 703 -43.63 14.59 13.42
N ALA A 704 -43.71 13.68 14.38
CA ALA A 704 -44.68 13.77 15.47
C ALA A 704 -44.41 14.95 16.43
N ALA A 705 -43.16 15.30 16.66
CA ALA A 705 -42.82 16.46 17.51
C ALA A 705 -43.19 17.80 16.87
N ARG A 706 -43.22 17.90 15.53
CA ARG A 706 -43.69 19.07 14.78
C ARG A 706 -45.20 19.18 14.65
N ALA A 707 -45.89 18.04 14.67
CA ALA A 707 -47.36 18.01 14.61
C ALA A 707 -48.04 18.43 15.96
N ARG A 708 -47.28 18.64 17.03
CA ARG A 708 -47.82 19.23 18.28
C ARG A 708 -48.00 20.74 18.07
N PRO A 709 -49.24 21.26 18.17
CA PRO A 709 -49.48 22.70 18.06
C PRO A 709 -48.68 23.41 19.14
N ARG A 710 -47.90 24.45 18.75
CA ARG A 710 -47.33 25.40 19.70
C ARG A 710 -48.50 26.02 20.50
N VAL A 711 -48.61 25.68 21.74
CA VAL A 711 -49.51 26.40 22.67
C VAL A 711 -48.90 27.81 22.78
N PRO A 712 -49.63 28.88 22.40
CA PRO A 712 -49.15 30.24 22.61
C PRO A 712 -49.05 30.50 24.12
N ALA A 713 -47.95 31.13 24.54
CA ALA A 713 -47.75 31.59 25.91
C ALA A 713 -48.63 32.80 26.25
#